data_86b6565c737f6f3112c119fa5954cdfc
#
_entry.id   86b6565c737f6f3112c119fa5954cdfc
#
_cell.length_a   1.000
_cell.length_b   1.000
_cell.length_c   1.000
_cell.angle_alpha   90.00
_cell.angle_beta   90.00
_cell.angle_gamma   90.00
#
_symmetry.space_group_name_H-M   'P 1'
#
loop_
_entity.id
_entity.type
_entity.pdbx_description
1 polymer ?
#
loop_
_entity_poly.entity_id
_entity_poly.type
_entity_poly.pdbx_seq_one_letter_code
_entity_poly.pdbx_strand_id
1 'polypeptide(L)'
;MAGHTLLSSNTFTPLEAYPEAFWAWAAQFDTSDGLIPFAINTCRWNYLPVMGGESFIFMLDNHPQHRTYLIIQAACVDKVHLSTQSGELDFLQLIAAKWQCLRAEIEASKEFKNRDLREAQYLSEIRQREQFIDNMKLVHQVALELSNPANLDELHRASVEAMRHRLGFDRSALLLLDMKKRCFSGTYGTDEHGNTIDEQHTQYDLHQLEPQYLEALSNEECTLMVVEDVPLYTVGQVVGQGWNAMLILRDGNNTIGWIAVDNYINRQPITEYQKQMLESFGSLLAQIYIRKKQEQNVRMLHASMVELSRCMTVSEVCKSAVTFAINRMGIDRMAVFLTDEACSYIQGTWGTDIQGNIVDESYFRGSTHENDIVDLAKVYPNEVVFKESVPIYHDCKIVGYGWTAMTMLTDKGTPIAFIAADNLIRRSPLTSQLREVIRMFASNLTEVLMRAKAQEAISVLNETLELEVRNRTRDLQKANEKLDLMAKLDPLTRLGNRRMLEHQLEQTCEQTIKEVVNYGVILLDIDHFGLFNNCYGHLEGDIALMRIGNILSRHAQSEHELFCRIGGEEFLLLVANRSAEEIHLLAENIRKSIEAECIEHCENPSGELLTVSIGYAASRYKPREIQFDQLYAEADKALYRAKSQGRNQVIGVIVENIDCIQAEM
;
A
#
# COMPACT_ATOMS: atom_id res chain seq x y z
N MET A 1 -15.67 22.78 -69.59
CA MET A 1 -15.70 23.69 -70.77
C MET A 1 -16.50 24.92 -70.42
N ALA A 2 -15.90 26.09 -70.37
CA ALA A 2 -16.63 27.31 -70.13
C ALA A 2 -17.57 27.56 -71.31
N GLY A 3 -18.83 27.62 -71.09
CA GLY A 3 -19.84 27.89 -72.15
C GLY A 3 -19.59 29.23 -72.75
N HIS A 4 -19.22 29.23 -74.02
CA HIS A 4 -19.05 30.44 -74.80
C HIS A 4 -20.36 30.79 -75.39
N THR A 5 -20.79 32.05 -75.30
CA THR A 5 -22.07 32.53 -75.81
C THR A 5 -21.88 33.43 -77.00
N LEU A 6 -22.56 33.16 -78.05
CA LEU A 6 -22.61 33.99 -79.25
C LEU A 6 -23.71 35.05 -79.20
N LEU A 7 -23.38 36.31 -79.46
CA LEU A 7 -24.38 37.38 -79.61
C LEU A 7 -24.92 37.39 -81.07
N SER A 8 -26.10 36.91 -81.26
CA SER A 8 -26.89 37.21 -82.42
C SER A 8 -27.95 38.32 -82.11
N SER A 9 -28.33 39.08 -83.03
CA SER A 9 -29.07 40.37 -82.95
C SER A 9 -30.22 40.51 -81.99
N ASN A 10 -30.34 39.64 -80.98
CA ASN A 10 -31.16 39.76 -79.74
C ASN A 10 -31.25 38.52 -78.87
N THR A 11 -30.47 37.48 -79.14
CA THR A 11 -30.45 36.25 -78.29
C THR A 11 -29.06 35.65 -78.18
N PHE A 12 -28.65 35.24 -76.99
CA PHE A 12 -27.44 34.49 -76.77
C PHE A 12 -27.61 33.04 -77.20
N THR A 13 -26.87 32.61 -78.24
CA THR A 13 -26.86 31.22 -78.66
C THR A 13 -25.66 30.53 -78.02
N PRO A 14 -25.82 29.41 -77.34
CA PRO A 14 -24.68 28.66 -76.75
C PRO A 14 -23.72 28.22 -77.86
N LEU A 15 -22.40 28.32 -77.63
CA LEU A 15 -21.35 27.93 -78.55
C LEU A 15 -21.41 26.48 -79.01
N GLU A 16 -22.06 25.61 -78.25
CA GLU A 16 -22.28 24.17 -78.50
C GLU A 16 -23.22 23.96 -79.72
N ALA A 17 -23.93 25.00 -80.16
CA ALA A 17 -24.79 24.93 -81.34
C ALA A 17 -24.07 25.02 -82.71
N TYR A 18 -22.78 25.22 -82.72
CA TYR A 18 -22.01 25.35 -83.95
C TYR A 18 -21.29 24.02 -84.30
N PRO A 19 -21.32 23.63 -85.61
CA PRO A 19 -20.70 22.38 -86.03
C PRO A 19 -19.18 22.33 -85.70
N GLU A 20 -18.65 21.13 -85.49
CA GLU A 20 -17.19 20.92 -85.24
C GLU A 20 -16.33 21.53 -86.32
N ALA A 21 -16.80 21.55 -87.56
CA ALA A 21 -16.06 22.21 -88.68
C ALA A 21 -15.83 23.72 -88.42
N PHE A 22 -16.74 24.38 -87.70
CA PHE A 22 -16.54 25.79 -87.34
C PHE A 22 -15.42 25.95 -86.35
N TRP A 23 -15.34 25.10 -85.40
CA TRP A 23 -14.26 25.15 -84.39
C TRP A 23 -12.91 24.75 -84.97
N ALA A 24 -12.85 23.76 -85.82
CA ALA A 24 -11.62 23.38 -86.55
C ALA A 24 -11.13 24.53 -87.44
N TRP A 25 -12.05 25.27 -88.08
CA TRP A 25 -11.70 26.47 -88.88
C TRP A 25 -11.21 27.62 -87.94
N ALA A 26 -11.97 27.93 -86.90
CA ALA A 26 -11.60 28.97 -85.93
C ALA A 26 -10.18 28.71 -85.26
N ALA A 27 -9.81 27.45 -85.07
CA ALA A 27 -8.53 27.03 -84.55
C ALA A 27 -7.37 27.30 -85.55
N GLN A 28 -7.63 27.36 -86.89
CA GLN A 28 -6.61 27.70 -87.94
C GLN A 28 -6.12 29.13 -87.82
N PHE A 29 -6.85 30.03 -87.18
CA PHE A 29 -6.47 31.41 -86.93
C PHE A 29 -5.69 31.59 -85.56
N ASP A 30 -5.33 30.51 -84.96
CA ASP A 30 -4.51 30.51 -83.75
C ASP A 30 -3.00 30.68 -84.10
N THR A 31 -2.65 31.85 -84.56
CA THR A 31 -1.22 32.18 -84.60
C THR A 31 -0.90 33.15 -83.46
N SER A 32 0.15 32.78 -82.73
CA SER A 32 0.64 33.41 -81.53
C SER A 32 1.16 34.86 -81.71
N ASP A 33 0.89 35.48 -82.81
CA ASP A 33 1.38 36.83 -83.13
C ASP A 33 0.23 37.84 -83.08
N GLY A 34 0.15 38.53 -82.01
CA GLY A 34 -0.37 39.89 -81.78
C GLY A 34 -1.41 40.49 -82.70
N LEU A 35 -2.45 39.76 -83.08
CA LEU A 35 -3.49 40.21 -84.05
C LEU A 35 -4.53 41.19 -83.49
N ILE A 36 -4.55 41.50 -82.20
CA ILE A 36 -5.47 42.50 -81.63
C ILE A 36 -5.20 43.91 -82.20
N PRO A 37 -4.01 44.40 -82.34
CA PRO A 37 -3.68 45.66 -83.06
C PRO A 37 -4.05 45.60 -84.55
N PHE A 38 -4.00 44.42 -85.15
CA PHE A 38 -4.26 44.19 -86.51
C PHE A 38 -5.77 44.21 -86.87
N ALA A 39 -6.59 43.75 -86.00
CA ALA A 39 -8.07 43.77 -86.18
C ALA A 39 -8.65 45.21 -86.07
N ILE A 40 -7.97 46.07 -85.32
CA ILE A 40 -8.37 47.49 -85.13
C ILE A 40 -7.80 48.36 -86.29
N ASN A 41 -6.56 48.05 -86.70
CA ASN A 41 -5.87 48.89 -87.70
C ASN A 41 -6.02 48.42 -89.18
N THR A 42 -6.34 47.16 -89.44
CA THR A 42 -6.57 46.59 -90.75
C THR A 42 -7.79 45.67 -90.73
N CYS A 43 -8.96 46.22 -91.04
CA CYS A 43 -10.15 45.43 -91.21
C CYS A 43 -9.92 44.42 -92.38
N ARG A 44 -9.49 43.23 -92.07
CA ARG A 44 -9.54 42.07 -92.94
C ARG A 44 -10.78 41.28 -92.66
N TRP A 45 -11.70 41.38 -93.50
CA TRP A 45 -12.97 40.65 -93.57
C TRP A 45 -12.64 39.22 -93.99
N ASN A 46 -12.93 38.27 -93.10
CA ASN A 46 -12.87 36.84 -93.49
C ASN A 46 -14.33 36.40 -93.75
N TYR A 47 -14.58 35.99 -94.96
CA TYR A 47 -15.84 35.55 -95.46
C TYR A 47 -16.03 34.04 -95.26
N LEU A 48 -17.05 33.62 -94.53
CA LEU A 48 -17.37 32.22 -94.34
C LEU A 48 -18.83 31.97 -94.52
N PRO A 49 -19.23 31.12 -95.49
CA PRO A 49 -20.59 30.72 -95.65
C PRO A 49 -20.96 29.69 -94.58
N VAL A 50 -21.69 30.11 -93.56
CA VAL A 50 -22.25 29.20 -92.54
C VAL A 50 -23.73 29.22 -92.60
N MET A 51 -24.36 28.09 -92.96
CA MET A 51 -25.83 27.89 -93.04
C MET A 51 -26.58 28.86 -93.94
N GLY A 52 -26.11 29.14 -95.15
CA GLY A 52 -26.83 29.88 -96.16
C GLY A 52 -26.83 31.41 -96.02
N GLY A 53 -25.98 31.96 -95.19
CA GLY A 53 -25.78 33.39 -95.02
C GLY A 53 -24.29 33.77 -94.93
N GLU A 54 -23.96 35.03 -95.27
CA GLU A 54 -22.58 35.55 -95.11
C GLU A 54 -22.34 35.96 -93.67
N SER A 55 -21.21 35.50 -93.07
CA SER A 55 -20.87 35.83 -91.68
C SER A 55 -19.54 36.60 -91.68
N PHE A 56 -19.49 37.67 -90.93
CA PHE A 56 -18.30 38.46 -90.66
C PHE A 56 -17.79 38.19 -89.24
N ILE A 57 -16.52 37.79 -89.11
CA ILE A 57 -15.94 37.44 -87.80
C ILE A 57 -14.86 38.44 -87.43
N PHE A 58 -15.05 39.06 -86.31
CA PHE A 58 -14.04 39.97 -85.67
C PHE A 58 -13.53 39.37 -84.45
N MET A 59 -12.21 39.26 -84.30
CA MET A 59 -11.54 38.91 -83.00
C MET A 59 -11.55 40.15 -82.14
N LEU A 60 -12.26 40.10 -81.05
CA LEU A 60 -12.37 41.19 -80.10
C LEU A 60 -11.32 41.11 -79.00
N ASP A 61 -10.79 39.95 -78.78
CA ASP A 61 -9.78 39.73 -77.71
C ASP A 61 -8.98 38.45 -77.98
N ASN A 62 -7.66 38.51 -77.68
CA ASN A 62 -6.72 37.41 -77.80
C ASN A 62 -6.05 37.10 -76.44
N HIS A 63 -6.85 36.70 -75.47
CA HIS A 63 -6.31 36.33 -74.16
C HIS A 63 -5.68 34.92 -74.25
N PRO A 64 -4.56 34.64 -73.54
CA PRO A 64 -3.89 33.35 -73.60
C PRO A 64 -4.72 32.12 -73.26
N GLN A 65 -5.78 32.30 -72.47
CA GLN A 65 -6.65 31.20 -72.01
C GLN A 65 -8.00 31.17 -72.73
N HIS A 66 -8.45 32.25 -73.43
CA HIS A 66 -9.71 32.30 -74.13
C HIS A 66 -9.71 33.42 -75.16
N ARG A 67 -10.31 33.15 -76.27
CA ARG A 67 -10.46 34.12 -77.37
C ARG A 67 -11.91 34.51 -77.53
N THR A 68 -12.14 35.76 -77.74
CA THR A 68 -13.51 36.27 -77.92
C THR A 68 -13.62 36.78 -79.34
N TYR A 69 -14.65 36.30 -80.03
CA TYR A 69 -15.00 36.69 -81.41
C TYR A 69 -16.35 37.35 -81.47
N LEU A 70 -16.48 38.40 -82.21
CA LEU A 70 -17.73 38.94 -82.63
C LEU A 70 -18.11 38.37 -84.03
N ILE A 71 -19.19 37.65 -84.14
CA ILE A 71 -19.65 37.06 -85.36
C ILE A 71 -20.91 37.84 -85.69
N ILE A 72 -20.84 38.56 -86.78
CA ILE A 72 -22.00 39.27 -87.36
C ILE A 72 -22.56 38.44 -88.53
N GLN A 73 -23.73 37.85 -88.36
CA GLN A 73 -24.38 37.10 -89.40
C GLN A 73 -25.39 38.03 -90.11
N ALA A 74 -25.13 38.30 -91.35
CA ALA A 74 -26.11 39.03 -92.16
C ALA A 74 -27.08 38.07 -92.85
N ALA A 75 -28.32 38.07 -92.42
CA ALA A 75 -29.33 37.35 -93.09
C ALA A 75 -29.83 38.22 -94.26
N CYS A 76 -29.53 37.78 -95.46
CA CYS A 76 -29.99 38.40 -96.73
C CYS A 76 -29.70 39.91 -96.85
N VAL A 77 -28.51 40.21 -97.31
CA VAL A 77 -28.28 41.59 -97.71
C VAL A 77 -27.65 41.59 -99.09
N ASP A 78 -28.28 42.32 -100.02
CA ASP A 78 -27.67 42.79 -101.25
C ASP A 78 -26.33 43.43 -100.89
N LYS A 79 -25.31 43.12 -101.65
CA LYS A 79 -23.90 43.49 -101.46
C LYS A 79 -23.72 44.88 -100.86
N VAL A 80 -23.43 44.94 -99.59
CA VAL A 80 -22.90 46.17 -98.98
C VAL A 80 -21.46 46.26 -99.31
N HIS A 81 -21.13 47.13 -100.27
CA HIS A 81 -19.72 47.58 -100.48
C HIS A 81 -19.37 48.54 -99.32
N LEU A 82 -18.75 48.01 -98.31
CA LEU A 82 -18.14 48.86 -97.30
C LEU A 82 -16.86 49.47 -97.90
N SER A 83 -17.01 50.72 -98.36
CA SER A 83 -15.83 51.51 -98.78
C SER A 83 -15.12 52.06 -97.58
N THR A 84 -13.79 52.05 -97.60
CA THR A 84 -12.89 52.56 -96.55
C THR A 84 -12.97 54.08 -96.41
N GLN A 85 -14.06 54.64 -95.90
CA GLN A 85 -14.13 56.04 -95.52
C GLN A 85 -13.93 56.15 -93.99
N SER A 86 -13.33 57.26 -93.51
CA SER A 86 -12.92 57.51 -92.11
C SER A 86 -14.07 57.32 -91.06
N GLY A 87 -15.35 57.45 -91.46
CA GLY A 87 -16.47 57.25 -90.54
C GLY A 87 -16.73 55.80 -90.14
N GLU A 88 -16.38 54.85 -90.94
CA GLU A 88 -16.48 53.42 -90.64
C GLU A 88 -15.47 52.93 -89.62
N LEU A 89 -14.30 53.52 -89.67
CA LEU A 89 -13.20 53.23 -88.70
C LEU A 89 -13.60 53.73 -87.34
N ASP A 90 -14.21 54.89 -87.24
CA ASP A 90 -14.70 55.46 -85.98
C ASP A 90 -15.87 54.63 -85.39
N PHE A 91 -16.72 54.06 -86.22
CA PHE A 91 -17.79 53.18 -85.75
C PHE A 91 -17.24 51.85 -85.20
N LEU A 92 -16.23 51.24 -85.83
CA LEU A 92 -15.59 50.03 -85.35
C LEU A 92 -14.82 50.26 -84.11
N GLN A 93 -14.17 51.42 -83.99
CA GLN A 93 -13.46 51.83 -82.72
C GLN A 93 -14.48 52.02 -81.60
N LEU A 94 -15.67 52.60 -81.88
CA LEU A 94 -16.70 52.74 -80.87
C LEU A 94 -17.29 51.41 -80.42
N ILE A 95 -17.44 50.45 -81.33
CA ILE A 95 -17.87 49.07 -81.01
C ILE A 95 -16.83 48.39 -80.17
N ALA A 96 -15.55 48.49 -80.50
CA ALA A 96 -14.43 47.92 -79.74
C ALA A 96 -14.30 48.51 -78.31
N ALA A 97 -14.46 49.85 -78.22
CA ALA A 97 -14.47 50.50 -76.90
C ALA A 97 -15.69 50.07 -76.03
N LYS A 98 -16.91 50.01 -76.67
CA LYS A 98 -18.09 49.52 -75.94
C LYS A 98 -17.97 48.10 -75.51
N TRP A 99 -17.34 47.24 -76.34
CA TRP A 99 -17.05 45.86 -75.99
C TRP A 99 -16.06 45.72 -74.83
N GLN A 100 -15.00 46.54 -74.88
CA GLN A 100 -14.02 46.57 -73.76
C GLN A 100 -14.69 46.96 -72.42
N CYS A 101 -15.58 47.98 -72.43
CA CYS A 101 -16.42 48.35 -71.29
C CYS A 101 -17.26 47.21 -70.79
N LEU A 102 -18.03 46.56 -71.74
CA LEU A 102 -18.96 45.46 -71.42
C LEU A 102 -18.15 44.24 -70.85
N ARG A 103 -17.00 43.99 -71.44
CA ARG A 103 -16.08 42.95 -70.96
C ARG A 103 -15.61 43.24 -69.54
N ALA A 104 -15.15 44.46 -69.24
CA ALA A 104 -14.76 44.88 -67.90
C ALA A 104 -15.91 44.73 -66.92
N GLU A 105 -17.14 45.05 -67.28
CA GLU A 105 -18.35 44.86 -66.43
C GLU A 105 -18.63 43.36 -66.19
N ILE A 106 -18.45 42.51 -67.20
CA ILE A 106 -18.63 41.03 -67.06
C ILE A 106 -17.56 40.44 -66.18
N GLU A 107 -16.30 40.87 -66.35
CA GLU A 107 -15.19 40.39 -65.49
C GLU A 107 -15.35 40.88 -64.08
N ALA A 108 -15.72 42.13 -63.82
CA ALA A 108 -16.01 42.63 -62.51
C ALA A 108 -17.18 41.89 -61.83
N SER A 109 -18.24 41.58 -62.63
CA SER A 109 -19.37 40.77 -62.13
C SER A 109 -18.98 39.33 -61.78
N LYS A 110 -18.06 38.73 -62.58
CA LYS A 110 -17.51 37.39 -62.29
C LYS A 110 -16.64 37.40 -61.04
N GLU A 111 -15.76 38.42 -60.92
CA GLU A 111 -14.93 38.58 -59.72
C GLU A 111 -15.78 38.80 -58.45
N PHE A 112 -16.86 39.59 -58.55
CA PHE A 112 -17.80 39.83 -57.48
C PHE A 112 -18.48 38.50 -57.03
N LYS A 113 -19.05 37.73 -58.01
CA LYS A 113 -19.64 36.43 -57.73
C LYS A 113 -18.62 35.42 -57.14
N ASN A 114 -17.38 35.42 -57.62
CA ASN A 114 -16.34 34.56 -57.10
C ASN A 114 -15.94 34.99 -55.68
N ARG A 115 -15.96 36.29 -55.39
CA ARG A 115 -15.73 36.81 -54.05
C ARG A 115 -16.85 36.41 -53.10
N ASP A 116 -18.10 36.58 -53.47
CA ASP A 116 -19.26 36.18 -52.66
C ASP A 116 -19.27 34.67 -52.41
N LEU A 117 -18.89 33.84 -53.39
CA LEU A 117 -18.78 32.41 -53.24
C LEU A 117 -17.66 32.02 -52.26
N ARG A 118 -16.50 32.69 -52.38
CA ARG A 118 -15.40 32.49 -51.42
C ARG A 118 -15.76 32.94 -50.00
N GLU A 119 -16.44 34.08 -49.88
CA GLU A 119 -16.91 34.60 -48.58
C GLU A 119 -17.93 33.64 -47.96
N ALA A 120 -18.89 33.13 -48.75
CA ALA A 120 -19.86 32.13 -48.30
C ALA A 120 -19.17 30.81 -47.87
N GLN A 121 -18.17 30.36 -48.62
CA GLN A 121 -17.36 29.19 -48.26
C GLN A 121 -16.57 29.44 -46.95
N TYR A 122 -15.93 30.61 -46.83
CA TYR A 122 -15.18 30.99 -45.63
C TYR A 122 -16.10 31.11 -44.40
N LEU A 123 -17.26 31.72 -44.51
CA LEU A 123 -18.24 31.78 -43.43
C LEU A 123 -18.78 30.38 -43.07
N SER A 124 -18.98 29.50 -44.05
CA SER A 124 -19.31 28.11 -43.79
C SER A 124 -18.23 27.38 -43.00
N GLU A 125 -16.98 27.60 -43.38
CA GLU A 125 -15.82 27.01 -42.72
C GLU A 125 -15.65 27.51 -41.26
N ILE A 126 -15.88 28.83 -41.04
CA ILE A 126 -15.89 29.41 -39.71
C ILE A 126 -17.00 28.78 -38.86
N ARG A 127 -18.21 28.73 -39.35
CA ARG A 127 -19.36 28.10 -38.62
C ARG A 127 -19.08 26.65 -38.30
N GLN A 128 -18.43 25.92 -39.21
CA GLN A 128 -18.01 24.55 -38.97
C GLN A 128 -17.02 24.46 -37.84
N ARG A 129 -15.99 25.34 -37.83
CA ARG A 129 -14.98 25.37 -36.75
C ARG A 129 -15.60 25.77 -35.41
N GLU A 130 -16.50 26.75 -35.39
CA GLU A 130 -17.20 27.14 -34.16
C GLU A 130 -18.01 25.98 -33.59
N GLN A 131 -18.81 25.31 -34.42
CA GLN A 131 -19.55 24.11 -34.00
C GLN A 131 -18.64 22.99 -33.48
N PHE A 132 -17.52 22.76 -34.13
CA PHE A 132 -16.53 21.79 -33.67
C PHE A 132 -15.99 22.16 -32.30
N ILE A 133 -15.61 23.41 -32.12
CA ILE A 133 -15.07 23.90 -30.81
C ILE A 133 -16.12 23.76 -29.70
N ASP A 134 -17.36 24.12 -29.98
CA ASP A 134 -18.44 24.03 -28.98
C ASP A 134 -18.78 22.58 -28.64
N ASN A 135 -18.77 21.68 -29.62
CA ASN A 135 -18.93 20.24 -29.39
C ASN A 135 -17.77 19.68 -28.57
N MET A 136 -16.51 20.10 -28.84
CA MET A 136 -15.34 19.67 -28.04
C MET A 136 -15.43 20.19 -26.61
N LYS A 137 -15.85 21.42 -26.39
CA LYS A 137 -16.11 21.94 -25.04
C LYS A 137 -17.15 21.11 -24.30
N LEU A 138 -18.26 20.76 -25.01
CA LEU A 138 -19.33 19.93 -24.44
C LEU A 138 -18.80 18.53 -24.05
N VAL A 139 -18.04 17.87 -24.91
CA VAL A 139 -17.43 16.56 -24.62
C VAL A 139 -16.48 16.66 -23.43
N HIS A 140 -15.66 17.71 -23.38
CA HIS A 140 -14.76 17.93 -22.26
C HIS A 140 -15.51 18.17 -20.93
N GLN A 141 -16.58 18.97 -20.97
CA GLN A 141 -17.42 19.20 -19.79
C GLN A 141 -18.07 17.90 -19.30
N VAL A 142 -18.61 17.09 -20.20
CA VAL A 142 -19.16 15.77 -19.88
C VAL A 142 -18.09 14.86 -19.30
N ALA A 143 -16.87 14.85 -19.84
CA ALA A 143 -15.77 14.06 -19.29
C ALA A 143 -15.40 14.49 -17.85
N LEU A 144 -15.45 15.78 -17.54
CA LEU A 144 -15.27 16.28 -16.18
C LEU A 144 -16.39 15.78 -15.25
N GLU A 145 -17.65 15.83 -15.70
CA GLU A 145 -18.79 15.30 -14.94
C GLU A 145 -18.63 13.78 -14.68
N LEU A 146 -18.19 13.01 -15.69
CA LEU A 146 -17.94 11.58 -15.60
C LEU A 146 -16.70 11.20 -14.73
N SER A 147 -15.87 12.16 -14.36
CA SER A 147 -14.78 11.93 -13.43
C SER A 147 -15.23 11.87 -11.96
N ASN A 148 -16.46 12.36 -11.64
CA ASN A 148 -16.99 12.47 -10.29
C ASN A 148 -17.63 11.20 -9.69
N PRO A 149 -18.24 10.26 -10.47
CA PRO A 149 -18.87 9.07 -9.93
C PRO A 149 -17.99 8.37 -8.90
N ALA A 150 -18.58 7.87 -7.81
CA ALA A 150 -17.83 7.27 -6.71
C ALA A 150 -17.23 5.90 -7.07
N ASN A 151 -17.90 5.18 -7.96
CA ASN A 151 -17.55 3.81 -8.37
C ASN A 151 -17.79 3.58 -9.86
N LEU A 152 -17.40 2.39 -10.35
CA LEU A 152 -17.57 2.04 -11.76
C LEU A 152 -19.04 1.89 -12.17
N ASP A 153 -19.92 1.40 -11.30
CA ASP A 153 -21.32 1.22 -11.62
C ASP A 153 -22.02 2.55 -11.87
N GLU A 154 -21.78 3.54 -11.02
CA GLU A 154 -22.23 4.92 -11.23
C GLU A 154 -21.63 5.53 -12.50
N LEU A 155 -20.36 5.25 -12.82
CA LEU A 155 -19.74 5.71 -14.06
C LEU A 155 -20.43 5.11 -15.29
N HIS A 156 -20.75 3.80 -15.28
CA HIS A 156 -21.45 3.15 -16.38
C HIS A 156 -22.80 3.80 -16.64
N ARG A 157 -23.58 4.00 -15.58
CA ARG A 157 -24.87 4.66 -15.67
C ARG A 157 -24.77 6.09 -16.19
N ALA A 158 -23.87 6.87 -15.58
CA ALA A 158 -23.66 8.26 -15.96
C ALA A 158 -23.19 8.40 -17.41
N SER A 159 -22.41 7.44 -17.93
CA SER A 159 -21.94 7.44 -19.32
C SER A 159 -23.10 7.30 -20.30
N VAL A 160 -24.04 6.40 -20.05
CA VAL A 160 -25.27 6.22 -20.86
C VAL A 160 -26.16 7.44 -20.77
N GLU A 161 -26.41 7.98 -19.59
CA GLU A 161 -27.19 9.19 -19.38
C GLU A 161 -26.58 10.42 -20.08
N ALA A 162 -25.26 10.54 -20.07
CA ALA A 162 -24.54 11.63 -20.73
C ALA A 162 -24.67 11.59 -22.25
N MET A 163 -24.59 10.41 -22.85
CA MET A 163 -24.80 10.23 -24.31
C MET A 163 -26.13 10.80 -24.76
N ARG A 164 -27.18 10.55 -24.01
CA ARG A 164 -28.52 11.01 -24.34
C ARG A 164 -28.75 12.48 -23.98
N HIS A 165 -28.58 12.83 -22.70
CA HIS A 165 -29.02 14.14 -22.18
C HIS A 165 -28.06 15.28 -22.49
N ARG A 166 -26.79 14.96 -22.69
CA ARG A 166 -25.74 15.96 -22.92
C ARG A 166 -25.26 15.97 -24.37
N LEU A 167 -25.05 14.79 -24.97
CA LEU A 167 -24.51 14.68 -26.33
C LEU A 167 -25.64 14.55 -27.40
N GLY A 168 -26.92 14.36 -27.00
CA GLY A 168 -28.09 14.43 -27.86
C GLY A 168 -28.31 13.21 -28.75
N PHE A 169 -27.84 12.03 -28.35
CA PHE A 169 -28.14 10.78 -29.05
C PHE A 169 -29.50 10.22 -28.61
N ASP A 170 -30.15 9.48 -29.47
CA ASP A 170 -31.48 8.93 -29.20
C ASP A 170 -31.45 7.89 -28.10
N ARG A 171 -30.65 6.87 -28.31
CA ARG A 171 -30.42 5.78 -27.34
C ARG A 171 -28.96 5.44 -27.28
N SER A 172 -28.55 4.88 -26.14
CA SER A 172 -27.20 4.37 -25.93
C SER A 172 -27.22 3.17 -25.01
N ALA A 173 -26.20 2.29 -25.14
CA ALA A 173 -25.97 1.19 -24.25
C ALA A 173 -24.44 0.98 -24.07
N LEU A 174 -24.01 0.78 -22.85
CA LEU A 174 -22.60 0.46 -22.53
C LEU A 174 -22.46 -1.03 -22.26
N LEU A 175 -21.68 -1.69 -23.09
CA LEU A 175 -21.40 -3.11 -23.00
C LEU A 175 -19.91 -3.32 -22.73
N LEU A 176 -19.60 -4.14 -21.74
CA LEU A 176 -18.24 -4.50 -21.38
C LEU A 176 -17.88 -5.88 -21.88
N LEU A 177 -16.68 -6.02 -22.41
CA LEU A 177 -16.18 -7.29 -22.90
C LEU A 177 -15.83 -8.22 -21.73
N ASP A 178 -16.56 -9.31 -21.59
CA ASP A 178 -16.25 -10.40 -20.67
C ASP A 178 -15.48 -11.51 -21.42
N MET A 179 -14.17 -11.44 -21.36
CA MET A 179 -13.31 -12.45 -21.99
C MET A 179 -13.47 -13.86 -21.39
N LYS A 180 -14.00 -13.97 -20.15
CA LYS A 180 -14.28 -15.27 -19.52
C LYS A 180 -15.41 -16.00 -20.20
N LYS A 181 -16.49 -15.26 -20.46
CA LYS A 181 -17.67 -15.78 -21.11
C LYS A 181 -17.61 -15.69 -22.64
N ARG A 182 -16.58 -15.03 -23.17
CA ARG A 182 -16.46 -14.70 -24.60
C ARG A 182 -17.71 -13.97 -25.12
N CYS A 183 -18.22 -13.04 -24.35
CA CYS A 183 -19.41 -12.25 -24.67
C CYS A 183 -19.24 -10.80 -24.23
N PHE A 184 -20.04 -9.92 -24.82
CA PHE A 184 -20.29 -8.61 -24.27
C PHE A 184 -21.42 -8.70 -23.25
N SER A 185 -21.18 -8.16 -22.06
CA SER A 185 -22.19 -8.04 -21.00
C SER A 185 -22.68 -6.61 -20.94
N GLY A 186 -23.99 -6.43 -20.95
CA GLY A 186 -24.61 -5.13 -20.74
C GLY A 186 -24.28 -4.57 -19.36
N THR A 187 -24.29 -3.26 -19.25
CA THR A 187 -24.25 -2.56 -17.96
C THR A 187 -25.52 -1.75 -17.78
N TYR A 188 -25.57 -0.61 -18.42
CA TYR A 188 -26.76 0.23 -18.54
C TYR A 188 -27.03 0.51 -20.01
N GLY A 189 -28.30 0.63 -20.37
CA GLY A 189 -28.76 0.99 -21.67
C GLY A 189 -29.97 1.92 -21.61
N THR A 190 -30.58 2.17 -22.76
CA THR A 190 -31.80 2.97 -22.88
C THR A 190 -32.90 2.15 -23.53
N ASP A 191 -34.12 2.26 -22.99
CA ASP A 191 -35.33 1.64 -23.56
C ASP A 191 -35.81 2.36 -24.83
N GLU A 192 -36.92 1.91 -25.39
CA GLU A 192 -37.57 2.47 -26.61
C GLU A 192 -38.04 3.90 -26.41
N HIS A 193 -38.25 4.35 -25.17
CA HIS A 193 -38.66 5.70 -24.82
C HIS A 193 -37.46 6.58 -24.43
N GLY A 194 -36.26 5.96 -24.38
CA GLY A 194 -35.02 6.61 -24.01
C GLY A 194 -34.81 6.72 -22.50
N ASN A 195 -35.52 5.98 -21.66
CA ASN A 195 -35.18 5.92 -20.21
C ASN A 195 -33.99 5.00 -19.97
N THR A 196 -33.16 5.38 -19.03
CA THR A 196 -32.01 4.55 -18.63
C THR A 196 -32.49 3.29 -17.89
N ILE A 197 -32.07 2.13 -18.35
CA ILE A 197 -32.42 0.82 -17.80
C ILE A 197 -31.14 0.06 -17.44
N ASP A 198 -31.27 -0.85 -16.48
CA ASP A 198 -30.22 -1.81 -16.13
C ASP A 198 -30.23 -2.98 -17.12
N GLU A 199 -29.11 -3.20 -17.80
CA GLU A 199 -28.94 -4.27 -18.78
C GLU A 199 -27.92 -5.33 -18.33
N GLN A 200 -27.57 -5.40 -17.05
CA GLN A 200 -26.55 -6.34 -16.54
C GLN A 200 -26.87 -7.83 -16.85
N HIS A 201 -28.11 -8.15 -17.12
CA HIS A 201 -28.56 -9.48 -17.50
C HIS A 201 -28.41 -9.79 -18.99
N THR A 202 -28.15 -8.77 -19.82
CA THR A 202 -28.03 -8.94 -21.28
C THR A 202 -26.62 -9.38 -21.64
N GLN A 203 -26.51 -10.42 -22.47
CA GLN A 203 -25.24 -10.94 -22.96
C GLN A 203 -25.31 -11.14 -24.47
N TYR A 204 -24.27 -10.74 -25.18
CA TYR A 204 -24.07 -10.92 -26.60
C TYR A 204 -22.86 -11.79 -26.84
N ASP A 205 -23.05 -13.03 -27.27
CA ASP A 205 -21.96 -13.98 -27.55
C ASP A 205 -21.10 -13.48 -28.72
N LEU A 206 -19.79 -13.46 -28.56
CA LEU A 206 -18.86 -13.07 -29.63
C LEU A 206 -19.03 -13.91 -30.90
N HIS A 207 -19.42 -15.18 -30.77
CA HIS A 207 -19.65 -16.06 -31.91
C HIS A 207 -20.93 -15.74 -32.71
N GLN A 208 -21.85 -14.99 -32.11
CA GLN A 208 -23.12 -14.60 -32.73
C GLN A 208 -23.05 -13.21 -33.33
N LEU A 209 -21.98 -12.47 -33.13
CA LEU A 209 -21.76 -11.16 -33.72
C LEU A 209 -21.55 -11.29 -35.23
N GLU A 210 -22.14 -10.36 -36.00
CA GLU A 210 -21.91 -10.27 -37.42
C GLU A 210 -20.42 -10.02 -37.73
N PRO A 211 -19.90 -10.54 -38.87
CA PRO A 211 -18.46 -10.48 -39.21
C PRO A 211 -17.86 -9.07 -39.14
N GLN A 212 -18.64 -8.05 -39.53
CA GLN A 212 -18.23 -6.65 -39.53
C GLN A 212 -17.88 -6.14 -38.11
N TYR A 213 -18.61 -6.58 -37.07
CA TYR A 213 -18.30 -6.21 -35.68
C TYR A 213 -17.03 -6.88 -35.18
N LEU A 214 -16.80 -8.14 -35.58
CA LEU A 214 -15.58 -8.87 -35.23
C LEU A 214 -14.35 -8.26 -35.91
N GLU A 215 -14.49 -7.81 -37.17
CA GLU A 215 -13.42 -7.13 -37.90
C GLU A 215 -13.07 -5.80 -37.22
N ALA A 216 -14.08 -4.98 -36.86
CA ALA A 216 -13.86 -3.72 -36.15
C ALA A 216 -13.18 -3.92 -34.78
N LEU A 217 -13.54 -4.98 -34.03
CA LEU A 217 -12.92 -5.32 -32.76
C LEU A 217 -11.46 -5.78 -32.92
N SER A 218 -11.16 -6.47 -34.03
CA SER A 218 -9.82 -6.97 -34.35
C SER A 218 -8.90 -5.88 -34.89
N ASN A 219 -9.45 -4.82 -35.45
CA ASN A 219 -8.68 -3.69 -35.97
C ASN A 219 -8.34 -2.70 -34.84
N GLU A 220 -7.08 -2.65 -34.44
CA GLU A 220 -6.60 -1.79 -33.34
C GLU A 220 -6.79 -0.28 -33.61
N GLU A 221 -6.84 0.15 -34.86
CA GLU A 221 -7.03 1.54 -35.26
C GLU A 221 -8.52 1.94 -35.31
N CYS A 222 -9.45 0.96 -35.32
CA CYS A 222 -10.87 1.23 -35.36
C CYS A 222 -11.37 1.69 -33.99
N THR A 223 -11.75 2.95 -33.88
CA THR A 223 -12.36 3.55 -32.67
C THR A 223 -13.86 3.66 -32.75
N LEU A 224 -14.40 3.91 -33.95
CA LEU A 224 -15.82 4.08 -34.22
C LEU A 224 -16.21 3.30 -35.49
N MET A 225 -17.26 2.53 -35.38
CA MET A 225 -17.89 1.86 -36.51
C MET A 225 -19.35 2.31 -36.60
N VAL A 226 -19.78 2.71 -37.76
CA VAL A 226 -21.18 3.07 -38.03
C VAL A 226 -21.73 2.14 -39.11
N VAL A 227 -22.84 1.52 -38.82
CA VAL A 227 -23.56 0.64 -39.76
C VAL A 227 -24.96 1.15 -39.95
N GLU A 228 -25.37 1.28 -41.22
CA GLU A 228 -26.70 1.74 -41.62
C GLU A 228 -27.61 0.54 -41.86
N ASP A 229 -28.93 0.76 -41.74
CA ASP A 229 -29.99 -0.23 -42.03
C ASP A 229 -29.84 -1.57 -41.25
N VAL A 230 -29.44 -1.52 -39.99
CA VAL A 230 -29.31 -2.70 -39.14
C VAL A 230 -30.47 -2.83 -38.15
N PRO A 231 -30.74 -4.05 -37.67
CA PRO A 231 -31.68 -4.27 -36.57
C PRO A 231 -31.22 -3.54 -35.31
N LEU A 232 -32.12 -2.79 -34.68
CA LEU A 232 -31.86 -2.12 -33.40
C LEU A 232 -32.47 -2.94 -32.26
N TYR A 233 -31.73 -3.06 -31.14
CA TYR A 233 -32.09 -3.95 -30.06
C TYR A 233 -32.42 -3.20 -28.77
N THR A 234 -33.33 -3.76 -27.97
CA THR A 234 -33.53 -3.42 -26.55
C THR A 234 -33.57 -4.71 -25.76
N VAL A 235 -32.67 -4.88 -24.76
CA VAL A 235 -32.57 -6.08 -23.93
C VAL A 235 -32.51 -7.37 -24.78
N GLY A 236 -31.74 -7.35 -25.87
CA GLY A 236 -31.60 -8.50 -26.79
C GLY A 236 -32.76 -8.76 -27.76
N GLN A 237 -33.82 -7.92 -27.77
CA GLN A 237 -34.94 -8.04 -28.69
C GLN A 237 -34.88 -6.95 -29.77
N VAL A 238 -35.17 -7.34 -31.03
CA VAL A 238 -35.25 -6.36 -32.16
C VAL A 238 -36.48 -5.48 -32.00
N VAL A 239 -36.26 -4.17 -31.94
CA VAL A 239 -37.30 -3.16 -31.78
C VAL A 239 -37.54 -2.35 -33.05
N GLY A 240 -36.62 -2.35 -33.99
CA GLY A 240 -36.73 -1.63 -35.26
C GLY A 240 -35.49 -1.73 -36.12
N GLN A 241 -35.37 -0.87 -37.13
CA GLN A 241 -34.22 -0.73 -38.01
C GLN A 241 -33.73 0.72 -38.02
N GLY A 242 -32.45 0.92 -38.20
CA GLY A 242 -31.83 2.25 -38.27
C GLY A 242 -30.30 2.13 -38.37
N TRP A 243 -29.59 3.25 -38.17
CA TRP A 243 -28.14 3.15 -38.01
C TRP A 243 -27.79 2.83 -36.57
N ASN A 244 -26.70 2.07 -36.42
CA ASN A 244 -26.05 1.79 -35.13
C ASN A 244 -24.60 2.20 -35.23
N ALA A 245 -24.16 3.03 -34.32
CA ALA A 245 -22.75 3.37 -34.16
C ALA A 245 -22.19 2.69 -32.93
N MET A 246 -21.06 2.00 -33.10
CA MET A 246 -20.36 1.28 -32.06
C MET A 246 -19.04 1.97 -31.78
N LEU A 247 -18.95 2.59 -30.64
CA LEU A 247 -17.77 3.26 -30.14
C LEU A 247 -16.95 2.30 -29.29
N ILE A 248 -15.77 1.90 -29.75
CA ILE A 248 -14.94 0.88 -29.09
C ILE A 248 -14.07 1.55 -28.00
N LEU A 249 -14.18 1.07 -26.78
CA LEU A 249 -13.38 1.51 -25.63
C LEU A 249 -12.15 0.60 -25.51
N ARG A 250 -10.96 1.19 -25.47
CA ARG A 250 -9.69 0.44 -25.43
C ARG A 250 -8.76 0.90 -24.29
N ASP A 251 -7.97 -0.03 -23.79
CA ASP A 251 -6.78 0.18 -22.95
C ASP A 251 -5.56 -0.28 -23.75
N GLY A 252 -4.89 0.63 -24.44
CA GLY A 252 -3.92 0.28 -25.46
C GLY A 252 -4.56 -0.62 -26.52
N ASN A 253 -3.99 -1.81 -26.75
CA ASN A 253 -4.50 -2.79 -27.70
C ASN A 253 -5.65 -3.65 -27.17
N ASN A 254 -5.98 -3.55 -25.87
CA ASN A 254 -7.02 -4.37 -25.28
C ASN A 254 -8.39 -3.68 -25.37
N THR A 255 -9.38 -4.36 -25.94
CA THR A 255 -10.76 -3.90 -25.91
C THR A 255 -11.36 -4.08 -24.51
N ILE A 256 -11.85 -2.98 -23.92
CA ILE A 256 -12.59 -2.96 -22.65
C ILE A 256 -14.07 -3.28 -22.89
N GLY A 257 -14.62 -2.70 -23.93
CA GLY A 257 -16.02 -2.78 -24.26
C GLY A 257 -16.37 -1.85 -25.40
N TRP A 258 -17.64 -1.59 -25.61
CA TRP A 258 -18.13 -0.58 -26.52
C TRP A 258 -19.34 0.19 -25.96
N ILE A 259 -19.58 1.37 -26.51
CA ILE A 259 -20.87 2.05 -26.41
C ILE A 259 -21.56 1.93 -27.75
N ALA A 260 -22.74 1.34 -27.73
CA ALA A 260 -23.64 1.37 -28.88
C ALA A 260 -24.54 2.60 -28.78
N VAL A 261 -24.73 3.32 -29.89
CA VAL A 261 -25.71 4.42 -30.04
C VAL A 261 -26.48 4.25 -31.30
N ASP A 262 -27.76 4.63 -31.28
CA ASP A 262 -28.63 4.52 -32.45
C ASP A 262 -29.61 5.70 -32.58
N ASN A 263 -30.39 5.69 -33.68
CA ASN A 263 -31.39 6.71 -34.01
C ASN A 263 -32.81 6.18 -33.93
N TYR A 264 -33.11 5.25 -33.07
CA TYR A 264 -34.43 4.61 -33.00
C TYR A 264 -35.59 5.58 -32.79
N ILE A 265 -35.43 6.62 -31.98
CA ILE A 265 -36.48 7.54 -31.57
C ILE A 265 -36.75 8.60 -32.65
N ASN A 266 -35.75 9.38 -33.04
CA ASN A 266 -35.90 10.54 -33.94
C ASN A 266 -35.60 10.26 -35.40
N ARG A 267 -35.06 9.10 -35.71
CA ARG A 267 -34.75 8.63 -37.09
C ARG A 267 -33.84 9.58 -37.89
N GLN A 268 -33.05 10.42 -37.24
CA GLN A 268 -32.15 11.35 -37.93
C GLN A 268 -30.86 10.63 -38.36
N PRO A 269 -30.29 10.99 -39.53
CA PRO A 269 -29.01 10.46 -39.94
C PRO A 269 -27.88 10.95 -39.03
N ILE A 270 -26.85 10.15 -38.88
CA ILE A 270 -25.66 10.56 -38.11
C ILE A 270 -24.83 11.57 -38.93
N THR A 271 -24.45 12.66 -38.32
CA THR A 271 -23.60 13.68 -38.93
C THR A 271 -22.11 13.41 -38.67
N GLU A 272 -21.23 13.96 -39.54
CA GLU A 272 -19.78 13.85 -39.35
C GLU A 272 -19.33 14.46 -38.01
N TYR A 273 -20.01 15.49 -37.53
CA TYR A 273 -19.74 16.09 -36.22
C TYR A 273 -20.06 15.14 -35.08
N GLN A 274 -21.18 14.42 -35.18
CA GLN A 274 -21.57 13.44 -34.19
C GLN A 274 -20.58 12.27 -34.14
N LYS A 275 -20.02 11.86 -35.29
CA LYS A 275 -18.98 10.84 -35.37
C LYS A 275 -17.70 11.30 -34.63
N GLN A 276 -17.21 12.51 -34.94
CA GLN A 276 -16.05 13.09 -34.28
C GLN A 276 -16.26 13.28 -32.76
N MET A 277 -17.46 13.68 -32.37
CA MET A 277 -17.86 13.83 -30.97
C MET A 277 -17.84 12.48 -30.24
N LEU A 278 -18.35 11.40 -30.87
CA LEU A 278 -18.32 10.05 -30.36
C LEU A 278 -16.87 9.56 -30.15
N GLU A 279 -16.02 9.71 -31.16
CA GLU A 279 -14.61 9.30 -31.07
C GLU A 279 -13.89 9.99 -29.92
N SER A 280 -14.07 11.31 -29.80
CA SER A 280 -13.46 12.09 -28.73
C SER A 280 -14.00 11.69 -27.35
N PHE A 281 -15.31 11.49 -27.25
CA PHE A 281 -15.97 11.02 -26.02
C PHE A 281 -15.46 9.64 -25.61
N GLY A 282 -15.36 8.68 -26.55
CA GLY A 282 -14.89 7.33 -26.28
C GLY A 282 -13.48 7.28 -25.75
N SER A 283 -12.59 8.06 -26.34
CA SER A 283 -11.21 8.17 -25.87
C SER A 283 -11.15 8.68 -24.44
N LEU A 284 -11.90 9.74 -24.11
CA LEU A 284 -11.95 10.30 -22.76
C LEU A 284 -12.60 9.33 -21.76
N LEU A 285 -13.72 8.69 -22.16
CA LEU A 285 -14.39 7.71 -21.29
C LEU A 285 -13.50 6.50 -21.00
N ALA A 286 -12.79 5.99 -22.00
CA ALA A 286 -11.85 4.89 -21.80
C ALA A 286 -10.77 5.26 -20.74
N GLN A 287 -10.20 6.45 -20.84
CA GLN A 287 -9.24 6.95 -19.87
C GLN A 287 -9.84 7.08 -18.45
N ILE A 288 -11.06 7.63 -18.35
CA ILE A 288 -11.77 7.76 -17.07
C ILE A 288 -12.06 6.38 -16.48
N TYR A 289 -12.51 5.43 -17.30
CA TYR A 289 -12.79 4.06 -16.89
C TYR A 289 -11.51 3.38 -16.34
N ILE A 290 -10.41 3.45 -17.07
CA ILE A 290 -9.12 2.88 -16.69
C ILE A 290 -8.68 3.46 -15.34
N ARG A 291 -8.73 4.80 -15.23
CA ARG A 291 -8.37 5.48 -13.98
C ARG A 291 -9.24 5.04 -12.79
N LYS A 292 -10.57 4.97 -12.99
CA LYS A 292 -11.51 4.50 -11.94
C LYS A 292 -11.25 3.05 -11.55
N LYS A 293 -10.92 2.21 -12.52
CA LYS A 293 -10.54 0.82 -12.28
C LYS A 293 -9.26 0.72 -11.45
N GLN A 294 -8.27 1.55 -11.77
CA GLN A 294 -7.02 1.63 -10.99
C GLN A 294 -7.29 2.14 -9.57
N GLU A 295 -8.09 3.21 -9.40
CA GLU A 295 -8.49 3.70 -8.08
C GLU A 295 -9.19 2.61 -7.26
N GLN A 296 -10.07 1.82 -7.86
CA GLN A 296 -10.73 0.69 -7.20
C GLN A 296 -9.72 -0.38 -6.77
N ASN A 297 -8.78 -0.73 -7.64
CA ASN A 297 -7.71 -1.68 -7.30
C ASN A 297 -6.85 -1.19 -6.15
N VAL A 298 -6.44 0.09 -6.16
CA VAL A 298 -5.66 0.69 -5.05
C VAL A 298 -6.45 0.66 -3.74
N ARG A 299 -7.74 1.02 -3.75
CA ARG A 299 -8.60 0.94 -2.55
C ARG A 299 -8.70 -0.50 -2.04
N MET A 300 -8.87 -1.46 -2.93
CA MET A 300 -8.92 -2.87 -2.58
C MET A 300 -7.60 -3.33 -1.95
N LEU A 301 -6.46 -2.98 -2.53
CA LEU A 301 -5.13 -3.31 -2.00
C LEU A 301 -4.86 -2.63 -0.65
N HIS A 302 -5.29 -1.38 -0.48
CA HIS A 302 -5.21 -0.71 0.82
C HIS A 302 -6.07 -1.42 1.87
N ALA A 303 -7.29 -1.84 1.51
CA ALA A 303 -8.13 -2.62 2.41
C ALA A 303 -7.47 -3.96 2.80
N SER A 304 -6.77 -4.63 1.85
CA SER A 304 -6.01 -5.84 2.16
C SER A 304 -4.91 -5.58 3.19
N MET A 305 -4.17 -4.49 3.03
CA MET A 305 -3.09 -4.14 3.94
C MET A 305 -3.61 -3.86 5.36
N VAL A 306 -4.75 -3.17 5.48
CA VAL A 306 -5.41 -2.93 6.78
C VAL A 306 -5.86 -4.24 7.43
N GLU A 307 -6.44 -5.16 6.67
CA GLU A 307 -6.90 -6.46 7.16
C GLU A 307 -5.70 -7.34 7.59
N LEU A 308 -4.69 -7.47 6.72
CA LEU A 308 -3.49 -8.25 7.00
C LEU A 308 -2.66 -7.69 8.16
N SER A 309 -2.60 -6.36 8.33
CA SER A 309 -1.82 -5.73 9.41
C SER A 309 -2.36 -5.97 10.82
N ARG A 310 -3.59 -6.46 10.95
CA ARG A 310 -4.21 -6.86 12.23
C ARG A 310 -3.76 -8.24 12.69
N CYS A 311 -3.22 -9.04 11.79
CA CYS A 311 -2.73 -10.37 12.10
C CYS A 311 -1.44 -10.29 12.90
N MET A 312 -1.31 -11.13 13.92
CA MET A 312 -0.17 -11.14 14.84
C MET A 312 0.82 -12.24 14.52
N THR A 313 0.36 -13.31 13.87
CA THR A 313 1.18 -14.48 13.53
C THR A 313 1.30 -14.67 12.02
N VAL A 314 2.37 -15.33 11.60
CA VAL A 314 2.61 -15.68 10.19
C VAL A 314 1.45 -16.52 9.64
N SER A 315 0.92 -17.46 10.44
CA SER A 315 -0.21 -18.30 10.04
C SER A 315 -1.48 -17.50 9.80
N GLU A 316 -1.80 -16.55 10.68
CA GLU A 316 -2.96 -15.64 10.52
C GLU A 316 -2.81 -14.78 9.26
N VAL A 317 -1.61 -14.25 9.00
CA VAL A 317 -1.32 -13.45 7.79
C VAL A 317 -1.56 -14.28 6.54
N CYS A 318 -1.03 -15.50 6.46
CA CYS A 318 -1.21 -16.37 5.30
C CYS A 318 -2.69 -16.73 5.10
N LYS A 319 -3.43 -17.07 6.16
CA LYS A 319 -4.86 -17.34 6.09
C LYS A 319 -5.66 -16.15 5.58
N SER A 320 -5.41 -14.98 6.15
CA SER A 320 -6.08 -13.74 5.77
C SER A 320 -5.75 -13.35 4.33
N ALA A 321 -4.51 -13.56 3.88
CA ALA A 321 -4.08 -13.33 2.51
C ALA A 321 -4.84 -14.20 1.50
N VAL A 322 -4.95 -15.50 1.75
CA VAL A 322 -5.72 -16.43 0.89
C VAL A 322 -7.20 -16.05 0.91
N THR A 323 -7.75 -15.74 2.08
CA THR A 323 -9.17 -15.32 2.23
C THR A 323 -9.46 -14.07 1.41
N PHE A 324 -8.59 -13.08 1.49
CA PHE A 324 -8.73 -11.83 0.74
C PHE A 324 -8.63 -12.06 -0.77
N ALA A 325 -7.68 -12.85 -1.21
CA ALA A 325 -7.47 -13.14 -2.64
C ALA A 325 -8.70 -13.81 -3.27
N ILE A 326 -9.30 -14.78 -2.61
CA ILE A 326 -10.48 -15.48 -3.09
C ILE A 326 -11.72 -14.56 -3.09
N ASN A 327 -11.98 -13.87 -1.98
CA ASN A 327 -13.21 -13.12 -1.77
C ASN A 327 -13.23 -11.75 -2.45
N ARG A 328 -12.08 -11.08 -2.57
CA ARG A 328 -11.98 -9.69 -3.04
C ARG A 328 -11.27 -9.53 -4.38
N MET A 329 -10.21 -10.30 -4.64
CA MET A 329 -9.47 -10.20 -5.90
C MET A 329 -10.06 -11.09 -7.00
N GLY A 330 -10.96 -12.01 -6.66
CA GLY A 330 -11.61 -12.92 -7.62
C GLY A 330 -10.66 -13.96 -8.19
N ILE A 331 -9.62 -14.32 -7.47
CA ILE A 331 -8.74 -15.44 -7.80
C ILE A 331 -9.49 -16.76 -7.53
N ASP A 332 -9.34 -17.76 -8.38
CA ASP A 332 -10.04 -19.04 -8.24
C ASP A 332 -9.49 -19.84 -7.07
N ARG A 333 -8.17 -20.03 -7.08
CA ARG A 333 -7.42 -20.71 -6.05
C ARG A 333 -6.11 -19.98 -5.78
N MET A 334 -5.69 -19.97 -4.54
CA MET A 334 -4.42 -19.40 -4.11
C MET A 334 -3.86 -20.19 -2.94
N ALA A 335 -2.53 -20.29 -2.88
CA ALA A 335 -1.80 -20.82 -1.73
C ALA A 335 -0.57 -19.96 -1.42
N VAL A 336 -0.19 -19.94 -0.14
CA VAL A 336 1.02 -19.27 0.33
C VAL A 336 1.97 -20.33 0.89
N PHE A 337 3.19 -20.35 0.39
CA PHE A 337 4.25 -21.25 0.83
C PHE A 337 5.39 -20.46 1.42
N LEU A 338 5.87 -20.83 2.60
CA LEU A 338 7.10 -20.28 3.17
C LEU A 338 8.31 -21.02 2.58
N THR A 339 9.47 -20.36 2.61
CA THR A 339 10.74 -20.95 2.18
C THR A 339 11.87 -20.53 3.11
N ASP A 340 12.98 -21.23 3.06
CA ASP A 340 14.23 -20.85 3.71
C ASP A 340 15.02 -19.84 2.88
N GLU A 341 16.04 -19.23 3.46
CA GLU A 341 16.90 -18.25 2.79
C GLU A 341 17.63 -18.83 1.57
N ALA A 342 17.94 -20.11 1.59
CA ALA A 342 18.55 -20.83 0.47
C ALA A 342 17.53 -21.23 -0.61
N CYS A 343 16.25 -21.00 -0.38
CA CYS A 343 15.16 -21.44 -1.27
C CYS A 343 15.24 -22.93 -1.62
N SER A 344 15.55 -23.77 -0.63
CA SER A 344 15.77 -25.21 -0.83
C SER A 344 14.47 -26.03 -0.82
N TYR A 345 13.46 -25.55 -0.13
CA TYR A 345 12.14 -26.17 -0.03
C TYR A 345 11.01 -25.12 0.06
N ILE A 346 9.80 -25.58 -0.17
CA ILE A 346 8.57 -24.82 0.11
C ILE A 346 7.77 -25.55 1.18
N GLN A 347 7.29 -24.79 2.15
CA GLN A 347 6.42 -25.26 3.23
C GLN A 347 5.04 -24.63 3.05
N GLY A 348 4.02 -25.46 2.87
CA GLY A 348 2.63 -25.01 2.83
C GLY A 348 2.22 -24.28 4.11
N THR A 349 1.32 -23.34 3.98
CA THR A 349 0.69 -22.67 5.10
C THR A 349 -0.83 -22.76 4.97
N TRP A 350 -1.41 -21.80 4.28
CA TRP A 350 -2.84 -21.77 3.95
C TRP A 350 -3.01 -21.73 2.44
N GLY A 351 -3.97 -22.45 1.95
CA GLY A 351 -4.29 -22.52 0.53
C GLY A 351 -5.78 -22.78 0.30
N THR A 352 -6.11 -23.23 -0.91
CA THR A 352 -7.47 -23.56 -1.31
C THR A 352 -7.54 -24.97 -1.85
N ASP A 353 -8.59 -25.71 -1.47
CA ASP A 353 -8.91 -27.00 -2.05
C ASP A 353 -9.39 -26.88 -3.52
N ILE A 354 -9.77 -28.00 -4.12
CA ILE A 354 -10.28 -28.05 -5.49
C ILE A 354 -11.64 -27.40 -5.70
N GLN A 355 -12.33 -27.07 -4.61
CA GLN A 355 -13.64 -26.40 -4.60
C GLN A 355 -13.51 -24.91 -4.30
N GLY A 356 -12.30 -24.45 -3.92
CA GLY A 356 -12.03 -23.07 -3.55
C GLY A 356 -12.24 -22.76 -2.06
N ASN A 357 -12.44 -23.78 -1.21
CA ASN A 357 -12.50 -23.58 0.23
C ASN A 357 -11.11 -23.36 0.79
N ILE A 358 -11.01 -22.51 1.79
CA ILE A 358 -9.73 -22.17 2.44
C ILE A 358 -9.36 -23.32 3.40
N VAL A 359 -8.19 -23.88 3.23
CA VAL A 359 -7.69 -25.04 3.97
C VAL A 359 -6.29 -24.78 4.52
N ASP A 360 -5.97 -25.43 5.63
CA ASP A 360 -4.62 -25.48 6.19
C ASP A 360 -3.80 -26.51 5.42
N GLU A 361 -2.73 -26.05 4.77
CA GLU A 361 -1.79 -26.86 4.01
C GLU A 361 -0.42 -26.98 4.70
N SER A 362 -0.34 -26.74 6.00
CA SER A 362 0.91 -26.79 6.78
C SER A 362 1.59 -28.18 6.75
N TYR A 363 0.83 -29.22 6.42
CA TYR A 363 1.34 -30.58 6.20
C TYR A 363 2.19 -30.72 4.93
N PHE A 364 2.01 -29.80 3.95
CA PHE A 364 2.70 -29.89 2.65
C PHE A 364 4.14 -29.39 2.78
N ARG A 365 5.07 -30.20 2.29
CA ARG A 365 6.46 -29.79 2.12
C ARG A 365 6.99 -30.33 0.78
N GLY A 366 7.42 -29.41 -0.07
CA GLY A 366 7.92 -29.70 -1.41
C GLY A 366 9.35 -29.23 -1.64
N SER A 367 10.04 -29.91 -2.55
CA SER A 367 11.33 -29.42 -3.06
C SER A 367 11.10 -28.27 -4.04
N THR A 368 12.01 -27.30 -4.05
CA THR A 368 12.02 -26.24 -5.07
C THR A 368 12.78 -26.64 -6.32
N HIS A 369 13.41 -27.80 -6.35
CA HIS A 369 14.13 -28.33 -7.51
C HIS A 369 13.16 -29.09 -8.42
N GLU A 370 13.40 -29.02 -9.73
CA GLU A 370 12.63 -29.66 -10.78
C GLU A 370 11.17 -29.18 -10.93
N ASN A 371 10.89 -27.95 -10.51
CA ASN A 371 9.59 -27.33 -10.71
C ASN A 371 9.74 -26.08 -11.58
N ASP A 372 9.39 -26.23 -12.84
CA ASP A 372 9.57 -25.21 -13.88
C ASP A 372 9.03 -23.82 -13.53
N ILE A 373 7.91 -23.71 -12.80
CA ILE A 373 7.31 -22.41 -12.47
C ILE A 373 7.98 -21.80 -11.23
N VAL A 374 8.45 -22.64 -10.30
CA VAL A 374 9.25 -22.20 -9.15
C VAL A 374 10.59 -21.66 -9.62
N ASP A 375 11.25 -22.37 -10.54
CA ASP A 375 12.52 -21.95 -11.10
C ASP A 375 12.38 -20.64 -11.87
N LEU A 376 11.28 -20.47 -12.62
CA LEU A 376 10.98 -19.21 -13.29
C LEU A 376 10.75 -18.07 -12.27
N ALA A 377 10.03 -18.31 -11.17
CA ALA A 377 9.81 -17.34 -10.11
C ALA A 377 11.11 -16.94 -9.39
N LYS A 378 12.08 -17.87 -9.25
CA LYS A 378 13.42 -17.55 -8.71
C LYS A 378 14.22 -16.63 -9.63
N VAL A 379 14.08 -16.79 -10.95
CA VAL A 379 14.76 -15.92 -11.93
C VAL A 379 14.20 -14.51 -11.94
N TYR A 380 12.88 -14.38 -11.70
CA TYR A 380 12.17 -13.10 -11.68
C TYR A 380 11.49 -12.85 -10.32
N PRO A 381 12.27 -12.59 -9.26
CA PRO A 381 11.72 -12.36 -7.92
C PRO A 381 10.82 -11.12 -7.89
N ASN A 382 9.75 -11.17 -7.10
CA ASN A 382 8.73 -10.13 -6.96
C ASN A 382 7.91 -9.85 -8.23
N GLU A 383 8.14 -10.60 -9.31
CA GLU A 383 7.31 -10.57 -10.52
C GLU A 383 6.34 -11.75 -10.53
N VAL A 384 5.21 -11.56 -11.20
CA VAL A 384 4.22 -12.63 -11.39
C VAL A 384 4.56 -13.41 -12.66
N VAL A 385 5.24 -14.54 -12.49
CA VAL A 385 5.48 -15.46 -13.58
C VAL A 385 4.28 -16.37 -13.77
N PHE A 386 4.01 -16.83 -15.01
CA PHE A 386 2.87 -17.67 -15.28
C PHE A 386 3.13 -18.61 -16.47
N LYS A 387 2.38 -19.69 -16.50
CA LYS A 387 2.30 -20.62 -17.63
C LYS A 387 0.84 -20.90 -17.96
N GLU A 388 0.50 -20.94 -19.23
CA GLU A 388 -0.84 -21.21 -19.72
C GLU A 388 -0.97 -22.67 -20.20
N SER A 389 -2.20 -23.19 -20.13
CA SER A 389 -2.54 -24.55 -20.61
C SER A 389 -1.68 -25.65 -19.98
N VAL A 390 -1.30 -25.49 -18.72
CA VAL A 390 -0.50 -26.47 -17.96
C VAL A 390 -1.35 -27.29 -17.01
N PRO A 391 -0.88 -28.48 -16.57
CA PRO A 391 -1.52 -29.21 -15.50
C PRO A 391 -1.59 -28.39 -14.21
N ILE A 392 -2.75 -28.37 -13.58
CA ILE A 392 -2.96 -27.80 -12.26
C ILE A 392 -2.91 -28.92 -11.22
N TYR A 393 -2.18 -28.69 -10.15
CA TYR A 393 -1.95 -29.65 -9.10
C TYR A 393 -2.68 -29.31 -7.81
N HIS A 394 -3.08 -30.36 -7.08
CA HIS A 394 -3.45 -30.30 -5.67
C HIS A 394 -2.95 -31.60 -5.02
N ASP A 395 -2.22 -31.48 -3.91
CA ASP A 395 -1.56 -32.63 -3.23
C ASP A 395 -0.74 -33.50 -4.19
N CYS A 396 0.06 -32.89 -5.05
CA CYS A 396 0.88 -33.55 -6.07
C CYS A 396 0.09 -34.36 -7.12
N LYS A 397 -1.24 -34.21 -7.20
CA LYS A 397 -2.10 -34.84 -8.21
C LYS A 397 -2.60 -33.81 -9.20
N ILE A 398 -2.65 -34.18 -10.47
CA ILE A 398 -3.26 -33.36 -11.51
C ILE A 398 -4.79 -33.34 -11.29
N VAL A 399 -5.34 -32.14 -11.07
CA VAL A 399 -6.78 -31.92 -10.83
C VAL A 399 -7.47 -31.22 -12.01
N GLY A 400 -6.71 -30.71 -12.95
CA GLY A 400 -7.22 -30.05 -14.14
C GLY A 400 -6.11 -29.43 -14.98
N TYR A 401 -6.50 -28.59 -15.94
CA TYR A 401 -5.60 -27.83 -16.80
C TYR A 401 -6.04 -26.38 -16.83
N GLY A 402 -5.11 -25.45 -16.88
CA GLY A 402 -5.39 -24.01 -16.91
C GLY A 402 -4.11 -23.21 -16.88
N TRP A 403 -4.19 -21.94 -16.46
CA TRP A 403 -2.99 -21.21 -16.15
C TRP A 403 -2.61 -21.39 -14.66
N THR A 404 -1.32 -21.43 -14.43
CA THR A 404 -0.73 -21.32 -13.09
C THR A 404 0.18 -20.12 -13.05
N ALA A 405 0.03 -19.27 -12.05
CA ALA A 405 0.89 -18.14 -11.79
C ALA A 405 1.59 -18.31 -10.45
N MET A 406 2.83 -17.82 -10.37
CA MET A 406 3.61 -17.84 -9.14
C MET A 406 4.40 -16.55 -9.00
N THR A 407 4.61 -16.12 -7.77
CA THR A 407 5.55 -15.05 -7.47
C THR A 407 6.36 -15.39 -6.22
N MET A 408 7.66 -15.17 -6.28
CA MET A 408 8.55 -15.32 -5.13
C MET A 408 8.63 -13.98 -4.40
N LEU A 409 8.29 -14.00 -3.11
CA LEU A 409 8.38 -12.86 -2.22
C LEU A 409 9.79 -12.77 -1.65
N THR A 410 10.41 -11.61 -1.79
CA THR A 410 11.77 -11.39 -1.25
C THR A 410 11.83 -10.10 -0.43
N ASP A 411 12.62 -10.13 0.65
CA ASP A 411 13.06 -8.92 1.35
C ASP A 411 14.55 -8.72 1.11
N LYS A 412 14.91 -7.56 0.53
CA LYS A 412 16.30 -7.20 0.20
C LYS A 412 17.06 -8.30 -0.55
N GLY A 413 16.33 -9.05 -1.40
CA GLY A 413 16.88 -10.15 -2.18
C GLY A 413 16.88 -11.51 -1.48
N THR A 414 16.49 -11.61 -0.21
CA THR A 414 16.36 -12.88 0.52
C THR A 414 14.97 -13.47 0.30
N PRO A 415 14.84 -14.72 -0.17
CA PRO A 415 13.56 -15.40 -0.32
C PRO A 415 12.82 -15.54 1.02
N ILE A 416 11.51 -15.33 1.01
CA ILE A 416 10.67 -15.40 2.22
C ILE A 416 9.55 -16.41 2.03
N ALA A 417 8.86 -16.32 0.89
CA ALA A 417 7.67 -17.08 0.59
C ALA A 417 7.40 -17.13 -0.92
N PHE A 418 6.45 -17.97 -1.32
CA PHE A 418 5.84 -18.00 -2.65
C PHE A 418 4.34 -17.85 -2.53
N ILE A 419 3.76 -17.13 -3.47
CA ILE A 419 2.33 -17.16 -3.76
C ILE A 419 2.14 -17.96 -5.03
N ALA A 420 1.27 -18.96 -4.99
CA ALA A 420 0.80 -19.67 -6.17
C ALA A 420 -0.69 -19.40 -6.37
N ALA A 421 -1.11 -19.21 -7.62
CA ALA A 421 -2.52 -19.00 -7.98
C ALA A 421 -2.83 -19.73 -9.30
N ASP A 422 -4.07 -20.17 -9.46
CA ASP A 422 -4.54 -20.81 -10.69
C ASP A 422 -6.03 -20.52 -10.98
N ASN A 423 -6.51 -21.00 -12.14
CA ASN A 423 -7.89 -20.81 -12.59
C ASN A 423 -8.68 -22.13 -12.71
N LEU A 424 -8.47 -23.05 -11.82
CA LEU A 424 -9.10 -24.39 -11.89
C LEU A 424 -10.63 -24.32 -11.95
N ILE A 425 -11.25 -23.43 -11.20
CA ILE A 425 -12.69 -23.43 -10.93
C ILE A 425 -13.46 -22.68 -12.04
N ARG A 426 -13.20 -21.37 -12.21
CA ARG A 426 -13.94 -20.48 -13.14
C ARG A 426 -13.32 -20.39 -14.52
N ARG A 427 -12.11 -20.94 -14.70
CA ARG A 427 -11.39 -20.93 -15.98
C ARG A 427 -11.12 -19.52 -16.54
N SER A 428 -11.07 -18.52 -15.67
CA SER A 428 -10.86 -17.13 -16.05
C SER A 428 -9.46 -16.90 -16.65
N PRO A 429 -9.30 -16.10 -17.72
CA PRO A 429 -7.98 -15.79 -18.24
C PRO A 429 -7.18 -14.93 -17.25
N LEU A 430 -5.85 -15.07 -17.27
CA LEU A 430 -4.96 -14.21 -16.51
C LEU A 430 -4.72 -12.90 -17.27
N THR A 431 -5.49 -11.88 -16.96
CA THR A 431 -5.35 -10.57 -17.59
C THR A 431 -4.10 -9.83 -17.07
N SER A 432 -3.58 -8.88 -17.87
CA SER A 432 -2.49 -8.00 -17.44
C SER A 432 -2.84 -7.23 -16.15
N GLN A 433 -4.09 -6.80 -16.02
CA GLN A 433 -4.59 -6.13 -14.81
C GLN A 433 -4.56 -7.05 -13.58
N LEU A 434 -5.02 -8.32 -13.71
CA LEU A 434 -5.00 -9.27 -12.59
C LEU A 434 -3.57 -9.59 -12.16
N ARG A 435 -2.64 -9.72 -13.12
CA ARG A 435 -1.21 -9.91 -12.81
C ARG A 435 -0.65 -8.74 -12.01
N GLU A 436 -0.97 -7.51 -12.40
CA GLU A 436 -0.51 -6.32 -11.69
C GLU A 436 -1.11 -6.25 -10.27
N VAL A 437 -2.39 -6.58 -10.10
CA VAL A 437 -3.03 -6.65 -8.77
C VAL A 437 -2.36 -7.71 -7.91
N ILE A 438 -2.07 -8.91 -8.46
CA ILE A 438 -1.35 -9.97 -7.73
C ILE A 438 0.04 -9.49 -7.33
N ARG A 439 0.79 -8.81 -8.23
CA ARG A 439 2.12 -8.28 -7.95
C ARG A 439 2.11 -7.27 -6.80
N MET A 440 1.18 -6.32 -6.84
CA MET A 440 1.04 -5.32 -5.77
C MET A 440 0.60 -5.95 -4.45
N PHE A 441 -0.32 -6.91 -4.49
CA PHE A 441 -0.74 -7.67 -3.32
C PHE A 441 0.42 -8.47 -2.71
N ALA A 442 1.23 -9.11 -3.55
CA ALA A 442 2.43 -9.83 -3.15
C ALA A 442 3.43 -8.93 -2.41
N SER A 443 3.65 -7.71 -2.92
CA SER A 443 4.50 -6.72 -2.26
C SER A 443 3.97 -6.34 -0.87
N ASN A 444 2.67 -6.08 -0.75
CA ASN A 444 2.03 -5.78 0.53
C ASN A 444 2.14 -6.96 1.51
N LEU A 445 1.90 -8.19 1.00
CA LEU A 445 2.01 -9.41 1.81
C LEU A 445 3.43 -9.62 2.32
N THR A 446 4.44 -9.34 1.51
CA THR A 446 5.85 -9.42 1.90
C THR A 446 6.13 -8.58 3.15
N GLU A 447 5.70 -7.32 3.14
CA GLU A 447 5.89 -6.39 4.26
C GLU A 447 5.22 -6.90 5.54
N VAL A 448 3.96 -7.35 5.43
CA VAL A 448 3.21 -7.86 6.59
C VAL A 448 3.77 -9.18 7.10
N LEU A 449 4.18 -10.09 6.23
CA LEU A 449 4.84 -11.35 6.62
C LEU A 449 6.14 -11.11 7.37
N MET A 450 6.97 -10.17 6.89
CA MET A 450 8.22 -9.82 7.57
C MET A 450 7.96 -9.25 8.95
N ARG A 451 6.95 -8.38 9.08
CA ARG A 451 6.52 -7.84 10.36
C ARG A 451 6.05 -8.94 11.32
N ALA A 452 5.21 -9.87 10.83
CA ALA A 452 4.70 -10.98 11.65
C ALA A 452 5.83 -11.92 12.11
N LYS A 453 6.76 -12.28 11.21
CA LYS A 453 7.96 -13.08 11.55
C LYS A 453 8.80 -12.38 12.62
N ALA A 454 9.05 -11.08 12.48
CA ALA A 454 9.79 -10.31 13.47
C ALA A 454 9.06 -10.27 14.82
N GLN A 455 7.75 -10.10 14.81
CA GLN A 455 6.93 -10.08 16.03
C GLN A 455 6.94 -11.43 16.76
N GLU A 456 6.81 -12.55 16.02
CA GLU A 456 6.91 -13.90 16.59
C GLU A 456 8.32 -14.13 17.20
N ALA A 457 9.38 -13.73 16.49
CA ALA A 457 10.75 -13.86 17.00
C ALA A 457 10.98 -13.04 18.27
N ILE A 458 10.44 -11.81 18.32
CA ILE A 458 10.50 -10.94 19.53
C ILE A 458 9.72 -11.59 20.67
N SER A 459 8.54 -12.18 20.43
CA SER A 459 7.75 -12.85 21.47
C SER A 459 8.52 -14.02 22.09
N VAL A 460 9.09 -14.89 21.27
CA VAL A 460 9.90 -16.02 21.74
C VAL A 460 11.14 -15.56 22.51
N LEU A 461 11.80 -14.51 22.03
CA LEU A 461 12.97 -13.94 22.72
C LEU A 461 12.57 -13.35 24.07
N ASN A 462 11.45 -12.62 24.15
CA ASN A 462 10.96 -12.05 25.40
C ASN A 462 10.63 -13.14 26.43
N GLU A 463 9.93 -14.21 26.02
CA GLU A 463 9.64 -15.35 26.92
C GLU A 463 10.94 -15.97 27.46
N THR A 464 11.94 -16.14 26.59
CA THR A 464 13.25 -16.70 26.97
C THR A 464 13.97 -15.76 27.94
N LEU A 465 13.98 -14.45 27.66
CA LEU A 465 14.61 -13.45 28.52
C LEU A 465 13.91 -13.35 29.88
N GLU A 466 12.59 -13.37 29.93
CA GLU A 466 11.83 -13.37 31.18
C GLU A 466 12.19 -14.56 32.06
N LEU A 467 12.31 -15.75 31.46
CA LEU A 467 12.73 -16.96 32.19
C LEU A 467 14.16 -16.82 32.73
N GLU A 468 15.08 -16.31 31.90
CA GLU A 468 16.46 -16.08 32.33
C GLU A 468 16.54 -15.04 33.44
N VAL A 469 15.85 -13.90 33.32
CA VAL A 469 15.79 -12.86 34.34
C VAL A 469 15.26 -13.43 35.65
N ARG A 470 14.17 -14.22 35.60
CA ARG A 470 13.59 -14.86 36.79
C ARG A 470 14.61 -15.80 37.48
N ASN A 471 15.32 -16.61 36.71
CA ASN A 471 16.35 -17.52 37.25
C ASN A 471 17.51 -16.74 37.86
N ARG A 472 18.03 -15.74 37.15
CA ARG A 472 19.14 -14.88 37.65
C ARG A 472 18.78 -14.13 38.93
N THR A 473 17.55 -13.60 38.99
CA THR A 473 17.05 -12.88 40.17
C THR A 473 16.98 -13.80 41.35
N ARG A 474 16.50 -15.06 41.17
CA ARG A 474 16.45 -16.07 42.24
C ARG A 474 17.87 -16.45 42.75
N ASP A 475 18.82 -16.63 41.83
CA ASP A 475 20.20 -16.98 42.19
C ASP A 475 20.90 -15.82 42.93
N LEU A 476 20.68 -14.59 42.46
CA LEU A 476 21.19 -13.38 43.14
C LEU A 476 20.58 -13.22 44.53
N GLN A 477 19.30 -13.48 44.69
CA GLN A 477 18.66 -13.40 46.00
C GLN A 477 19.28 -14.42 47.00
N LYS A 478 19.45 -15.69 46.59
CA LYS A 478 20.10 -16.72 47.40
C LYS A 478 21.53 -16.38 47.74
N ALA A 479 22.29 -15.83 46.77
CA ALA A 479 23.66 -15.42 47.00
C ALA A 479 23.72 -14.24 47.99
N ASN A 480 22.78 -13.28 47.85
CA ASN A 480 22.73 -12.14 48.77
C ASN A 480 22.34 -12.53 50.18
N GLU A 481 21.37 -13.44 50.37
CA GLU A 481 21.01 -14.02 51.66
C GLU A 481 22.21 -14.72 52.30
N LYS A 482 22.97 -15.52 51.53
CA LYS A 482 24.17 -16.19 52.01
C LYS A 482 25.28 -15.20 52.41
N LEU A 483 25.47 -14.14 51.61
CA LEU A 483 26.45 -13.09 51.93
C LEU A 483 26.06 -12.32 53.18
N ASP A 484 24.77 -11.98 53.36
CA ASP A 484 24.27 -11.28 54.54
C ASP A 484 24.47 -12.13 55.80
N LEU A 485 24.15 -13.45 55.72
CA LEU A 485 24.43 -14.37 56.81
C LEU A 485 25.94 -14.45 57.16
N MET A 486 26.79 -14.56 56.13
CA MET A 486 28.25 -14.59 56.33
C MET A 486 28.78 -13.29 56.96
N ALA A 487 28.23 -12.13 56.58
CA ALA A 487 28.63 -10.83 57.11
C ALA A 487 28.21 -10.59 58.57
N LYS A 488 27.26 -11.40 59.09
CA LYS A 488 26.74 -11.32 60.47
C LYS A 488 27.40 -12.30 61.43
N LEU A 489 28.22 -13.22 60.95
CA LEU A 489 28.97 -14.17 61.82
C LEU A 489 30.41 -13.72 62.05
N ASP A 490 30.96 -14.04 63.25
CA ASP A 490 32.40 -13.95 63.51
C ASP A 490 33.09 -15.06 62.74
N PRO A 491 34.14 -14.76 61.94
CA PRO A 491 34.76 -15.75 61.08
C PRO A 491 35.57 -16.83 61.89
N LEU A 492 35.99 -16.51 63.08
CA LEU A 492 36.79 -17.42 63.94
C LEU A 492 35.90 -18.35 64.77
N THR A 493 34.95 -17.80 65.49
CA THR A 493 34.10 -18.56 66.43
C THR A 493 32.82 -19.05 65.85
N ARG A 494 32.35 -18.51 64.66
CA ARG A 494 31.08 -18.77 64.04
C ARG A 494 29.87 -18.34 64.85
N LEU A 495 30.03 -17.64 65.95
CA LEU A 495 28.96 -16.95 66.68
C LEU A 495 28.56 -15.67 65.92
N GLY A 496 27.48 -15.06 66.35
CA GLY A 496 27.17 -13.73 65.86
C GLY A 496 28.30 -12.76 66.10
N ASN A 497 28.50 -11.84 65.16
CA ASN A 497 29.39 -10.70 65.36
C ASN A 497 28.62 -9.48 65.86
N ARG A 498 29.32 -8.38 66.13
CA ARG A 498 28.70 -7.11 66.55
C ARG A 498 27.55 -6.65 65.63
N ARG A 499 27.72 -6.84 64.32
CA ARG A 499 26.70 -6.46 63.31
C ARG A 499 25.43 -7.31 63.42
N MET A 500 25.56 -8.60 63.79
CA MET A 500 24.41 -9.45 64.05
C MET A 500 23.65 -9.01 65.31
N LEU A 501 24.38 -8.61 66.36
CA LEU A 501 23.75 -8.05 67.54
C LEU A 501 22.97 -6.78 67.26
N GLU A 502 23.58 -5.83 66.54
CA GLU A 502 22.90 -4.57 66.13
C GLU A 502 21.64 -4.86 65.33
N HIS A 503 21.70 -5.73 64.34
CA HIS A 503 20.55 -6.14 63.52
C HIS A 503 19.46 -6.84 64.36
N GLN A 504 19.83 -7.70 65.31
CA GLN A 504 18.86 -8.37 66.17
C GLN A 504 18.20 -7.40 67.12
N LEU A 505 18.91 -6.41 67.63
CA LEU A 505 18.37 -5.35 68.46
C LEU A 505 17.34 -4.49 67.71
N GLU A 506 17.66 -4.13 66.42
CA GLU A 506 16.72 -3.40 65.57
C GLU A 506 15.45 -4.20 65.28
N GLN A 507 15.59 -5.49 64.94
CA GLN A 507 14.44 -6.36 64.70
C GLN A 507 13.60 -6.60 65.96
N THR A 508 14.28 -6.71 67.11
CA THR A 508 13.60 -6.91 68.39
C THR A 508 12.80 -5.68 68.79
N CYS A 509 13.24 -4.48 68.45
CA CYS A 509 12.47 -3.26 68.65
C CYS A 509 11.15 -3.25 67.86
N GLU A 510 11.13 -3.80 66.65
CA GLU A 510 9.92 -3.77 65.78
C GLU A 510 8.91 -4.89 66.10
N GLN A 511 9.35 -6.11 66.46
CA GLN A 511 8.50 -7.29 66.62
C GLN A 511 8.11 -7.63 68.05
N THR A 512 8.88 -7.22 69.04
CA THR A 512 8.88 -7.84 70.37
C THR A 512 8.04 -7.09 71.43
N ILE A 513 7.40 -5.98 71.09
CA ILE A 513 6.53 -5.26 72.07
C ILE A 513 5.38 -6.14 72.62
N LYS A 514 5.12 -7.29 72.00
CA LYS A 514 3.96 -8.13 72.38
C LYS A 514 4.25 -9.41 73.17
N GLU A 515 5.44 -10.04 73.06
CA GLU A 515 5.68 -11.41 73.58
C GLU A 515 6.83 -11.59 74.57
N VAL A 516 7.82 -10.68 74.64
CA VAL A 516 8.99 -10.84 75.53
C VAL A 516 8.73 -10.21 76.89
N VAL A 517 8.90 -10.99 77.97
CA VAL A 517 8.64 -10.55 79.32
C VAL A 517 9.89 -10.05 80.04
N ASN A 518 11.04 -10.69 79.81
CA ASN A 518 12.31 -10.34 80.46
C ASN A 518 13.48 -10.39 79.50
N TYR A 519 14.47 -9.52 79.70
CA TYR A 519 15.74 -9.55 78.98
C TYR A 519 16.91 -9.63 79.93
N GLY A 520 17.94 -10.32 79.52
CA GLY A 520 19.21 -10.32 80.17
C GLY A 520 20.36 -10.17 79.19
N VAL A 521 21.39 -9.48 79.64
CA VAL A 521 22.69 -9.36 78.98
C VAL A 521 23.71 -10.04 79.85
N ILE A 522 24.45 -11.00 79.26
CA ILE A 522 25.56 -11.66 79.91
C ILE A 522 26.80 -11.24 79.09
N LEU A 523 27.82 -10.68 79.82
CA LEU A 523 29.16 -10.38 79.28
C LEU A 523 30.11 -11.36 79.82
N LEU A 524 30.90 -11.95 78.98
CA LEU A 524 31.96 -12.93 79.31
C LEU A 524 33.27 -12.41 78.74
N ASP A 525 34.31 -12.53 79.56
CA ASP A 525 35.67 -12.18 79.18
C ASP A 525 36.63 -13.27 79.71
N ILE A 526 37.58 -13.62 78.82
CA ILE A 526 38.59 -14.68 79.19
C ILE A 526 39.64 -14.10 80.08
N ASP A 527 39.78 -14.72 81.24
CA ASP A 527 40.71 -14.26 82.25
C ASP A 527 42.17 -14.40 81.81
N HIS A 528 42.92 -13.28 81.92
CA HIS A 528 44.36 -13.18 81.60
C HIS A 528 44.70 -13.62 80.14
N PHE A 529 43.74 -13.47 79.14
CA PHE A 529 43.98 -13.94 77.80
C PHE A 529 45.18 -13.33 77.09
N GLY A 530 45.54 -12.09 77.41
CA GLY A 530 46.80 -11.48 76.94
C GLY A 530 48.05 -12.27 77.40
N LEU A 531 48.07 -12.78 78.65
CA LEU A 531 49.17 -13.64 79.15
C LEU A 531 49.15 -15.01 78.47
N PHE A 532 47.93 -15.57 78.19
CA PHE A 532 47.83 -16.81 77.46
C PHE A 532 48.43 -16.67 76.04
N ASN A 533 48.10 -15.61 75.35
CA ASN A 533 48.61 -15.33 73.99
C ASN A 533 50.13 -15.11 74.00
N ASN A 534 50.70 -14.49 75.09
CA ASN A 534 52.11 -14.28 75.22
C ASN A 534 52.84 -15.60 75.45
N CYS A 535 52.24 -16.54 76.23
CA CYS A 535 52.83 -17.85 76.52
C CYS A 535 52.74 -18.83 75.34
N TYR A 536 51.58 -18.95 74.71
CA TYR A 536 51.27 -19.99 73.68
C TYR A 536 51.23 -19.47 72.26
N GLY A 537 51.23 -18.16 72.05
CA GLY A 537 51.05 -17.54 70.73
C GLY A 537 49.62 -17.35 70.34
N HIS A 538 49.38 -16.44 69.37
CA HIS A 538 48.05 -16.06 68.92
C HIS A 538 47.27 -17.21 68.22
N LEU A 539 47.98 -18.21 67.66
CA LEU A 539 47.32 -19.35 67.03
C LEU A 539 46.60 -20.24 68.06
N GLU A 540 47.26 -20.49 69.19
CA GLU A 540 46.61 -21.24 70.28
C GLU A 540 45.52 -20.43 70.96
N GLY A 541 45.66 -19.08 70.99
CA GLY A 541 44.60 -18.21 71.44
C GLY A 541 43.37 -18.26 70.52
N ASP A 542 43.57 -18.32 69.23
CA ASP A 542 42.50 -18.50 68.28
C ASP A 542 41.78 -19.88 68.46
N ILE A 543 42.55 -20.95 68.72
CA ILE A 543 42.00 -22.27 69.02
C ILE A 543 41.20 -22.22 70.32
N ALA A 544 41.66 -21.54 71.36
CA ALA A 544 40.95 -21.36 72.60
C ALA A 544 39.65 -20.59 72.41
N LEU A 545 39.65 -19.50 71.61
CA LEU A 545 38.48 -18.76 71.26
C LEU A 545 37.45 -19.62 70.46
N MET A 546 37.93 -20.46 69.53
CA MET A 546 37.01 -21.38 68.78
C MET A 546 36.41 -22.42 69.72
N ARG A 547 37.13 -22.97 70.69
CA ARG A 547 36.66 -23.91 71.71
C ARG A 547 35.55 -23.24 72.56
N ILE A 548 35.84 -22.04 73.05
CA ILE A 548 34.82 -21.26 73.83
C ILE A 548 33.62 -20.95 72.99
N GLY A 549 33.78 -20.52 71.70
CA GLY A 549 32.67 -20.30 70.80
C GLY A 549 31.80 -21.54 70.61
N ASN A 550 32.43 -22.73 70.50
CA ASN A 550 31.66 -23.99 70.38
C ASN A 550 30.93 -24.35 71.68
N ILE A 551 31.52 -24.03 72.87
CA ILE A 551 30.83 -24.22 74.16
C ILE A 551 29.62 -23.30 74.21
N LEU A 552 29.83 -22.02 73.93
CA LEU A 552 28.71 -21.03 73.88
C LEU A 552 27.56 -21.46 72.95
N SER A 553 27.88 -21.91 71.71
CA SER A 553 26.92 -22.35 70.75
C SER A 553 26.07 -23.56 71.25
N ARG A 554 26.66 -24.45 72.07
CA ARG A 554 25.91 -25.60 72.67
C ARG A 554 24.92 -25.18 73.73
N HIS A 555 25.15 -24.03 74.37
CA HIS A 555 24.28 -23.47 75.40
C HIS A 555 23.10 -22.66 74.79
N ALA A 556 23.14 -22.34 73.51
CA ALA A 556 22.06 -21.71 72.81
C ALA A 556 20.89 -22.72 72.64
N GLN A 557 19.81 -22.55 73.42
CA GLN A 557 18.68 -23.46 73.43
C GLN A 557 17.40 -22.89 72.87
N SER A 558 17.38 -21.59 72.52
CA SER A 558 16.22 -20.87 72.04
C SER A 558 16.59 -19.95 70.88
N GLU A 559 15.67 -19.78 69.91
CA GLU A 559 15.79 -18.79 68.84
C GLU A 559 15.84 -17.33 69.35
N HIS A 560 15.51 -17.10 70.63
CA HIS A 560 15.53 -15.81 71.29
C HIS A 560 16.85 -15.56 72.05
N GLU A 561 17.82 -16.44 71.92
CA GLU A 561 19.14 -16.34 72.52
C GLU A 561 20.20 -16.04 71.46
N LEU A 562 20.84 -14.90 71.56
CA LEU A 562 21.92 -14.52 70.64
C LEU A 562 23.25 -14.54 71.32
N PHE A 563 24.16 -15.36 70.86
CA PHE A 563 25.53 -15.46 71.26
C PHE A 563 26.40 -14.75 70.28
N CYS A 564 27.11 -13.73 70.71
CA CYS A 564 27.99 -12.90 69.87
C CYS A 564 29.42 -12.84 70.45
N ARG A 565 30.40 -12.75 69.56
CA ARG A 565 31.74 -12.25 69.89
C ARG A 565 31.76 -10.77 69.49
N ILE A 566 31.96 -9.89 70.50
CA ILE A 566 31.92 -8.43 70.26
C ILE A 566 33.32 -7.84 70.03
N GLY A 567 34.37 -8.52 70.35
CA GLY A 567 35.75 -8.15 70.06
C GLY A 567 36.76 -8.93 70.91
N GLY A 568 37.99 -9.15 70.45
CA GLY A 568 39.05 -9.78 71.16
C GLY A 568 38.65 -11.07 71.89
N GLU A 569 38.71 -11.04 73.23
CA GLU A 569 38.34 -12.11 74.19
C GLU A 569 36.93 -11.93 74.77
N GLU A 570 36.17 -10.97 74.27
CA GLU A 570 34.88 -10.61 74.86
C GLU A 570 33.73 -11.24 74.08
N PHE A 571 32.81 -11.86 74.84
CA PHE A 571 31.61 -12.45 74.32
C PHE A 571 30.34 -11.82 74.98
N LEU A 572 29.31 -11.71 74.24
CA LEU A 572 27.99 -11.23 74.71
C LEU A 572 26.94 -12.25 74.39
N LEU A 573 26.07 -12.50 75.40
CA LEU A 573 24.88 -13.28 75.22
C LEU A 573 23.69 -12.39 75.54
N LEU A 574 22.81 -12.24 74.56
CA LEU A 574 21.50 -11.63 74.73
C LEU A 574 20.48 -12.77 74.96
N VAL A 575 19.83 -12.73 76.08
CA VAL A 575 18.84 -13.77 76.43
C VAL A 575 17.48 -13.13 76.68
N ALA A 576 16.42 -13.77 76.24
CA ALA A 576 15.06 -13.32 76.45
C ALA A 576 14.23 -14.38 77.16
N ASN A 577 13.18 -13.94 77.88
CA ASN A 577 12.20 -14.79 78.58
C ASN A 577 12.81 -15.75 79.61
N ARG A 578 13.93 -15.37 80.27
CA ARG A 578 14.50 -16.10 81.37
C ARG A 578 14.46 -15.27 82.66
N SER A 579 14.22 -15.92 83.79
CA SER A 579 14.31 -15.27 85.08
C SER A 579 15.79 -14.95 85.45
N ALA A 580 16.05 -14.07 86.42
CA ALA A 580 17.33 -13.73 86.84
C ALA A 580 18.11 -14.97 87.43
N GLU A 581 17.38 -15.89 88.07
CA GLU A 581 17.91 -17.15 88.57
C GLU A 581 18.35 -18.08 87.44
N GLU A 582 17.51 -18.16 86.33
CA GLU A 582 17.88 -18.96 85.15
C GLU A 582 19.06 -18.32 84.38
N ILE A 583 19.17 -16.99 84.32
CA ILE A 583 20.33 -16.29 83.71
C ILE A 583 21.58 -16.57 84.51
N HIS A 584 21.49 -16.51 85.85
CA HIS A 584 22.59 -16.85 86.69
C HIS A 584 23.06 -18.30 86.51
N LEU A 585 22.10 -19.24 86.51
CA LEU A 585 22.38 -20.66 86.26
C LEU A 585 23.02 -20.89 84.89
N LEU A 586 22.51 -20.20 83.81
CA LEU A 586 23.10 -20.27 82.46
C LEU A 586 24.57 -19.76 82.49
N ALA A 587 24.84 -18.61 83.12
CA ALA A 587 26.18 -18.03 83.25
C ALA A 587 27.13 -18.96 84.01
N GLU A 588 26.68 -19.53 85.12
CA GLU A 588 27.46 -20.49 85.89
C GLU A 588 27.69 -21.80 85.13
N ASN A 589 26.71 -22.30 84.36
CA ASN A 589 26.95 -23.47 83.53
C ASN A 589 27.93 -23.21 82.39
N ILE A 590 27.87 -22.05 81.79
CA ILE A 590 28.87 -21.63 80.77
C ILE A 590 30.27 -21.56 81.39
N ARG A 591 30.41 -20.85 82.53
CA ARG A 591 31.68 -20.74 83.23
C ARG A 591 32.28 -22.13 83.59
N LYS A 592 31.50 -23.01 84.20
CA LYS A 592 31.88 -24.39 84.54
C LYS A 592 32.25 -25.25 83.32
N SER A 593 31.46 -25.10 82.22
CA SER A 593 31.75 -25.80 80.96
C SER A 593 33.08 -25.37 80.34
N ILE A 594 33.42 -24.08 80.40
CA ILE A 594 34.72 -23.59 79.95
C ILE A 594 35.84 -24.06 80.85
N GLU A 595 35.68 -24.01 82.17
CA GLU A 595 36.67 -24.52 83.13
C GLU A 595 36.91 -26.04 83.00
N ALA A 596 35.80 -26.79 82.72
CA ALA A 596 35.86 -28.26 82.53
C ALA A 596 36.52 -28.64 81.19
N GLU A 597 36.77 -27.73 80.25
CA GLU A 597 37.47 -27.99 79.00
C GLU A 597 39.00 -28.16 79.28
N CYS A 598 39.40 -27.82 80.49
CA CYS A 598 40.78 -27.99 80.97
C CYS A 598 41.89 -27.45 80.07
N ILE A 599 41.64 -26.25 79.51
CA ILE A 599 42.64 -25.57 78.67
C ILE A 599 43.79 -25.08 79.63
N GLU A 600 45.01 -25.62 79.48
CA GLU A 600 46.16 -25.23 80.29
C GLU A 600 46.52 -23.76 80.06
N HIS A 601 46.79 -23.02 81.15
CA HIS A 601 47.25 -21.63 81.11
C HIS A 601 48.41 -21.43 82.05
N CYS A 602 49.66 -21.60 81.56
CA CYS A 602 50.92 -21.65 82.33
C CYS A 602 51.24 -20.36 83.11
N GLU A 603 50.73 -19.19 82.57
CA GLU A 603 50.98 -17.89 83.25
C GLU A 603 49.75 -17.31 83.93
N ASN A 604 48.69 -18.11 84.20
CA ASN A 604 47.52 -17.61 84.88
C ASN A 604 47.80 -17.42 86.40
N PRO A 605 47.73 -16.16 86.85
CA PRO A 605 48.02 -15.90 88.30
C PRO A 605 46.94 -16.48 89.26
N SER A 606 45.74 -16.87 88.70
CA SER A 606 44.60 -17.37 89.46
C SER A 606 44.48 -18.89 89.47
N GLY A 607 45.37 -19.63 88.75
CA GLY A 607 45.28 -21.10 88.64
C GLY A 607 46.05 -21.62 87.45
N GLU A 608 45.92 -22.93 87.11
CA GLU A 608 46.62 -23.57 85.96
C GLU A 608 45.79 -23.68 84.74
N LEU A 609 44.54 -23.27 84.79
CA LEU A 609 43.61 -23.39 83.67
C LEU A 609 43.12 -22.01 83.16
N LEU A 610 42.76 -22.00 81.90
CA LEU A 610 42.05 -20.88 81.29
C LEU A 610 40.60 -20.81 81.87
N THR A 611 40.27 -19.65 82.43
CA THR A 611 38.95 -19.39 83.01
C THR A 611 38.33 -18.17 82.44
N VAL A 612 37.05 -17.96 82.76
CA VAL A 612 36.31 -16.78 82.31
C VAL A 612 35.66 -16.09 83.51
N SER A 613 35.62 -14.78 83.45
CA SER A 613 34.85 -13.96 84.32
C SER A 613 33.50 -13.59 83.58
N ILE A 614 32.41 -13.65 84.30
CA ILE A 614 31.08 -13.36 83.70
C ILE A 614 30.39 -12.33 84.56
N GLY A 615 29.88 -11.29 83.88
CA GLY A 615 28.98 -10.34 84.46
C GLY A 615 27.65 -10.41 83.76
N TYR A 616 26.55 -10.41 84.50
CA TYR A 616 25.22 -10.31 83.87
C TYR A 616 24.37 -9.26 84.51
N ALA A 617 23.39 -8.70 83.66
CA ALA A 617 22.30 -7.89 84.14
C ALA A 617 21.00 -8.50 83.65
N ALA A 618 20.06 -8.63 84.57
CA ALA A 618 18.71 -9.17 84.26
C ALA A 618 17.63 -8.13 84.58
N SER A 619 16.72 -7.92 83.64
CA SER A 619 15.52 -7.09 83.86
C SER A 619 14.44 -7.90 84.56
N ARG A 620 13.79 -7.35 85.61
CA ARG A 620 12.76 -8.01 86.39
C ARG A 620 11.36 -7.80 85.81
N TYR A 621 11.19 -6.74 84.96
CA TYR A 621 9.90 -6.36 84.39
C TYR A 621 10.01 -6.13 82.87
N LYS A 622 8.86 -6.23 82.20
CA LYS A 622 8.73 -5.95 80.77
C LYS A 622 9.05 -4.48 80.50
N PRO A 623 10.19 -4.18 79.87
CA PRO A 623 10.49 -2.82 79.51
C PRO A 623 9.55 -2.36 78.39
N ARG A 624 9.04 -1.13 78.45
CA ARG A 624 8.27 -0.51 77.32
C ARG A 624 9.15 -0.28 76.09
N GLU A 625 10.43 -0.08 76.35
CA GLU A 625 11.51 -0.02 75.32
C GLU A 625 12.69 -0.78 75.87
N ILE A 626 13.37 -1.58 75.04
CA ILE A 626 14.60 -2.31 75.44
C ILE A 626 15.71 -1.29 75.51
N GLN A 627 16.10 -0.89 76.71
CA GLN A 627 17.30 -0.10 76.94
C GLN A 627 18.51 -1.06 77.08
N PHE A 628 18.90 -1.64 75.93
CA PHE A 628 20.05 -2.53 75.87
C PHE A 628 21.27 -1.90 76.49
N ASP A 629 21.55 -0.62 76.24
CA ASP A 629 22.72 0.10 76.76
C ASP A 629 22.76 0.14 78.25
N GLN A 630 21.62 0.22 78.96
CA GLN A 630 21.58 0.17 80.42
C GLN A 630 21.91 -1.23 80.91
N LEU A 631 21.29 -2.29 80.35
CA LEU A 631 21.63 -3.66 80.74
C LEU A 631 23.09 -4.01 80.45
N TYR A 632 23.59 -3.54 79.27
CA TYR A 632 25.01 -3.72 78.97
C TYR A 632 25.91 -3.04 79.98
N ALA A 633 25.68 -1.79 80.33
CA ALA A 633 26.48 -1.05 81.28
C ALA A 633 26.49 -1.70 82.70
N GLU A 634 25.34 -2.23 83.16
CA GLU A 634 25.27 -2.92 84.45
C GLU A 634 25.94 -4.31 84.42
N ALA A 635 25.79 -5.03 83.28
CA ALA A 635 26.52 -6.26 83.04
C ALA A 635 28.05 -6.05 83.02
N ASP A 636 28.56 -4.97 82.42
CA ASP A 636 29.93 -4.59 82.34
C ASP A 636 30.49 -4.26 83.76
N LYS A 637 29.72 -3.48 84.53
CA LYS A 637 30.08 -3.25 85.98
C LYS A 637 30.17 -4.55 86.80
N ALA A 638 29.28 -5.48 86.51
CA ALA A 638 29.27 -6.80 87.16
C ALA A 638 30.43 -7.62 86.69
N LEU A 639 30.80 -7.61 85.44
CA LEU A 639 32.02 -8.28 84.94
C LEU A 639 33.31 -7.70 85.54
N TYR A 640 33.35 -6.36 85.58
CA TYR A 640 34.51 -5.71 86.25
C TYR A 640 34.62 -6.14 87.71
N ARG A 641 33.51 -6.25 88.44
CA ARG A 641 33.54 -6.80 89.86
C ARG A 641 34.00 -8.25 89.88
N ALA A 642 33.58 -9.08 88.94
CA ALA A 642 34.01 -10.46 88.82
C ALA A 642 35.51 -10.57 88.64
N LYS A 643 36.10 -9.72 87.76
CA LYS A 643 37.54 -9.65 87.52
C LYS A 643 38.31 -9.13 88.73
N SER A 644 37.79 -8.14 89.48
CA SER A 644 38.44 -7.55 90.66
C SER A 644 38.37 -8.41 91.92
N GLN A 645 37.33 -9.25 92.03
CA GLN A 645 37.09 -10.13 93.19
C GLN A 645 37.76 -11.49 93.08
N GLY A 646 38.62 -11.71 92.15
CA GLY A 646 39.39 -12.96 92.03
C GLY A 646 39.21 -13.73 90.72
N ARG A 647 38.43 -13.23 89.82
CA ARG A 647 38.11 -13.86 88.50
C ARG A 647 37.38 -15.22 88.61
N ASN A 648 37.28 -15.95 87.51
CA ASN A 648 36.63 -17.27 87.43
C ASN A 648 35.30 -17.33 88.24
N GLN A 649 34.44 -16.35 88.08
CA GLN A 649 33.20 -16.25 88.83
C GLN A 649 32.12 -15.51 88.05
N VAL A 650 30.92 -15.69 88.48
CA VAL A 650 29.73 -15.02 87.92
C VAL A 650 29.24 -13.99 88.92
N ILE A 651 29.13 -12.75 88.52
CA ILE A 651 28.44 -11.69 89.27
C ILE A 651 27.25 -11.14 88.48
N GLY A 652 26.11 -11.01 89.12
CA GLY A 652 24.94 -10.53 88.50
C GLY A 652 24.31 -9.33 89.20
N VAL A 653 23.56 -8.61 88.44
CA VAL A 653 22.76 -7.49 88.94
C VAL A 653 21.31 -7.61 88.37
N ILE A 654 20.33 -7.44 89.23
CA ILE A 654 18.92 -7.37 88.87
C ILE A 654 18.61 -5.88 88.78
N VAL A 655 18.20 -5.45 87.59
CA VAL A 655 17.76 -4.07 87.33
C VAL A 655 16.25 -3.96 87.60
N GLU A 656 15.91 -3.34 88.71
CA GLU A 656 14.49 -3.24 89.18
C GLU A 656 13.70 -2.08 88.58
N ASN A 657 14.37 -0.99 88.19
CA ASN A 657 13.77 0.14 87.53
C ASN A 657 14.60 0.61 86.33
N ILE A 658 14.11 0.45 85.18
CA ILE A 658 14.64 1.15 84.02
C ILE A 658 13.80 2.48 83.98
N ASP A 659 14.26 3.47 84.71
CA ASP A 659 13.63 4.78 84.71
C ASP A 659 13.69 5.39 83.31
N CYS A 660 12.54 5.64 82.74
CA CYS A 660 12.43 6.55 81.62
C CYS A 660 12.84 7.94 82.12
N ILE A 661 14.09 8.31 81.94
CA ILE A 661 14.45 9.72 82.02
C ILE A 661 13.71 10.40 80.85
N GLN A 662 12.65 11.12 81.21
CA GLN A 662 12.04 12.08 80.34
C GLN A 662 13.12 13.00 79.78
N ALA A 663 13.42 12.86 78.51
CA ALA A 663 14.08 13.92 77.79
C ALA A 663 13.07 15.04 77.60
N GLU A 664 12.94 15.88 78.61
CA GLU A 664 12.51 17.27 78.39
C GLU A 664 13.69 18.03 77.81
N MET A 665 13.62 18.30 76.56
CA MET A 665 13.87 19.56 75.81
C MET A 665 13.82 19.33 74.35
#